data_462dc40018ef325f07850233c19ed9e1
#
_entry.id   462dc40018ef325f07850233c19ed9e1
#
_cell.length_a   1.000
_cell.length_b   1.000
_cell.length_c   1.000
_cell.angle_alpha   90.00
_cell.angle_beta   90.00
_cell.angle_gamma   90.00
#
_symmetry.space_group_name_H-M   'P 1'
#
loop_
_entity.id
_entity.type
_entity.pdbx_description
1 polymer ?
#
loop_
_entity_poly.entity_id
_entity_poly.type
_entity_poly.pdbx_seq_one_letter_code
_entity_poly.pdbx_strand_id
1 'polypeptide(L)'
;MAEKHGNLSINSENIFPIIKKWLYSDHDIFVRELVSNGCDAITKLKKLEVMGEYAFPDDYKPAVQVVVDSEAKTLKFIDNGIGMTADEVEEYITQIAFSGATEFLEKYKDKTTDDQMIGHFGLGFYSAFMVADEVHIDTLSFKEGATAVHWTCDGGTEYDMQDGDRTTVGTEITLFLNDESLEFCNEYRMREVIEKYCSFMPVNIYLSNANAEQEYETIDEADLRDDDVVVEHIHEDAKTEEKENDKGEKEVVEVSPARERVKINKRPVSLSDPNPLWMKHPNECSDEDYKEFYRKVFMDYKEPLFWIHLNMDYPFNLKGILYFPKINTEYDSIEGTIKLYNNQVFIADNIKEVIPEFLLLLKGVIDCPDLPLNVSRSALQNDGFVQKISEYISKKVADKLTGMCKTDRESYEKYWDDISPFIKFGCIKDSKFSEKLHDYILFKDVDNKYLTLKDCIEQNKKEDTAESDDTKKEDAENKENAEKKEPEKTTIFYVTDPVQQSQYINMFREAGKNAVILSHNIDTTFISHLEQKDQTIQFKRIDADVTEELKGEGAADENTAKTLTELFRKNLNMEKLEVKAENLKNESVAAMMTLSEESRRMQDMMTMYNMYGMDPGMFGGQETLVLNVSHPLVKYLAENQESEHAAVICQQLYDLAMLSHKQLSPDEMTKFVQRSNEILMLLTK
;
A
#
# COMPACT_ATOMS: atom_id res chain seq x y z
N MET A 1 15.02 -43.52 43.06
CA MET A 1 13.63 -43.12 42.82
C MET A 1 13.07 -44.09 41.79
N ALA A 2 11.91 -44.71 42.06
CA ALA A 2 11.26 -45.57 41.07
C ALA A 2 10.77 -44.72 39.92
N GLU A 3 11.02 -45.13 38.67
CA GLU A 3 10.45 -44.50 37.45
C GLU A 3 8.93 -44.50 37.59
N LYS A 4 8.35 -43.30 37.61
CA LYS A 4 6.89 -43.12 37.50
C LYS A 4 6.58 -42.73 36.05
N HIS A 5 5.95 -43.61 35.32
CA HIS A 5 5.23 -43.30 34.09
C HIS A 5 3.82 -42.83 34.47
N GLY A 6 3.39 -41.66 33.92
CA GLY A 6 2.06 -41.12 34.11
C GLY A 6 1.68 -40.26 32.90
N ASN A 7 0.40 -40.17 32.58
CA ASN A 7 -0.13 -39.27 31.57
C ASN A 7 -0.36 -37.88 32.16
N LEU A 8 -0.15 -36.83 31.38
CA LEU A 8 -0.56 -35.48 31.71
C LEU A 8 -2.09 -35.44 31.69
N SER A 9 -2.71 -34.90 32.74
CA SER A 9 -4.15 -34.66 32.80
C SER A 9 -4.45 -33.19 32.63
N ILE A 10 -5.51 -32.87 31.88
CA ILE A 10 -6.01 -31.52 31.70
C ILE A 10 -7.19 -31.35 32.67
N ASN A 11 -7.17 -30.26 33.47
CA ASN A 11 -8.29 -29.86 34.28
C ASN A 11 -9.11 -28.80 33.53
N SER A 12 -10.33 -29.14 33.12
CA SER A 12 -11.25 -28.26 32.36
C SER A 12 -11.62 -26.98 33.14
N GLU A 13 -11.74 -27.04 34.47
CA GLU A 13 -12.02 -25.88 35.31
C GLU A 13 -10.95 -24.78 35.20
N ASN A 14 -9.69 -25.16 34.92
CA ASN A 14 -8.59 -24.21 34.76
C ASN A 14 -8.39 -23.72 33.32
N ILE A 15 -8.73 -24.55 32.34
CA ILE A 15 -8.55 -24.22 30.91
C ILE A 15 -9.64 -23.28 30.42
N PHE A 16 -10.88 -23.48 30.84
CA PHE A 16 -12.02 -22.70 30.36
C PHE A 16 -11.88 -21.19 30.62
N PRO A 17 -11.46 -20.71 31.78
CA PRO A 17 -11.17 -19.30 32.03
C PRO A 17 -10.03 -18.75 31.17
N ILE A 18 -9.05 -19.60 30.81
CA ILE A 18 -7.95 -19.18 29.90
C ILE A 18 -8.48 -18.98 28.49
N ILE A 19 -9.31 -19.88 28.00
CA ILE A 19 -9.95 -19.77 26.67
C ILE A 19 -10.81 -18.50 26.61
N LYS A 20 -11.69 -18.30 27.61
CA LYS A 20 -12.57 -17.13 27.69
C LYS A 20 -11.82 -15.79 27.70
N LYS A 21 -10.69 -15.71 28.36
CA LYS A 21 -10.07 -14.43 28.72
C LYS A 21 -8.78 -14.12 27.94
N TRP A 22 -8.10 -15.13 27.40
CA TRP A 22 -6.73 -14.98 26.88
C TRP A 22 -6.49 -15.54 25.48
N LEU A 23 -7.43 -16.35 24.94
CA LEU A 23 -7.24 -16.98 23.64
C LEU A 23 -7.37 -15.98 22.48
N TYR A 24 -8.26 -15.02 22.64
CA TYR A 24 -8.56 -14.02 21.62
C TYR A 24 -8.37 -12.60 22.17
N SER A 25 -7.76 -11.71 21.33
CA SER A 25 -7.52 -10.32 21.68
C SER A 25 -8.76 -9.44 21.53
N ASP A 26 -9.63 -9.76 20.56
CA ASP A 26 -10.82 -9.01 20.20
C ASP A 26 -12.08 -9.84 20.49
N HIS A 27 -13.07 -9.25 21.13
CA HIS A 27 -14.32 -9.94 21.47
C HIS A 27 -15.17 -10.26 20.22
N ASP A 28 -15.09 -9.46 19.15
CA ASP A 28 -15.86 -9.66 17.92
C ASP A 28 -15.43 -10.88 17.09
N ILE A 29 -14.31 -11.52 17.44
CA ILE A 29 -13.80 -12.73 16.77
C ILE A 29 -14.78 -13.91 16.87
N PHE A 30 -15.64 -13.98 17.90
CA PHE A 30 -16.63 -15.06 18.00
C PHE A 30 -17.53 -15.17 16.78
N VAL A 31 -17.88 -14.04 16.15
CA VAL A 31 -18.69 -14.03 14.91
C VAL A 31 -17.95 -14.76 13.80
N ARG A 32 -16.66 -14.46 13.61
CA ARG A 32 -15.82 -15.13 12.61
C ARG A 32 -15.79 -16.64 12.84
N GLU A 33 -15.58 -17.06 14.06
CA GLU A 33 -15.44 -18.49 14.40
C GLU A 33 -16.76 -19.25 14.21
N LEU A 34 -17.89 -18.70 14.69
CA LEU A 34 -19.19 -19.37 14.53
C LEU A 34 -19.66 -19.41 13.08
N VAL A 35 -19.50 -18.32 12.33
CA VAL A 35 -19.83 -18.31 10.90
C VAL A 35 -18.91 -19.25 10.12
N SER A 36 -17.60 -19.32 10.46
CA SER A 36 -16.67 -20.27 9.83
C SER A 36 -17.09 -21.72 10.07
N ASN A 37 -17.54 -22.07 11.29
CA ASN A 37 -18.04 -23.41 11.60
C ASN A 37 -19.27 -23.76 10.75
N GLY A 38 -20.21 -22.81 10.56
CA GLY A 38 -21.36 -22.98 9.68
C GLY A 38 -20.95 -23.18 8.21
N CYS A 39 -19.96 -22.39 7.72
CA CYS A 39 -19.41 -22.58 6.37
C CYS A 39 -18.76 -23.96 6.20
N ASP A 40 -18.01 -24.43 7.20
CA ASP A 40 -17.39 -25.76 7.17
C ASP A 40 -18.44 -26.88 7.19
N ALA A 41 -19.52 -26.75 8.00
CA ALA A 41 -20.63 -27.70 8.02
C ALA A 41 -21.31 -27.82 6.65
N ILE A 42 -21.53 -26.70 5.96
CA ILE A 42 -22.08 -26.63 4.61
C ILE A 42 -21.10 -27.23 3.60
N THR A 43 -19.80 -26.92 3.70
CA THR A 43 -18.77 -27.44 2.81
C THR A 43 -18.65 -28.95 2.92
N LYS A 44 -18.75 -29.52 4.13
CA LYS A 44 -18.79 -30.97 4.37
C LYS A 44 -19.99 -31.60 3.67
N LEU A 45 -21.18 -31.01 3.80
CA LEU A 45 -22.39 -31.52 3.18
C LEU A 45 -22.32 -31.47 1.64
N LYS A 46 -21.79 -30.39 1.06
CA LYS A 46 -21.52 -30.28 -0.38
C LYS A 46 -20.55 -31.37 -0.88
N LYS A 47 -19.49 -31.66 -0.11
CA LYS A 47 -18.53 -32.74 -0.46
C LYS A 47 -19.20 -34.11 -0.44
N LEU A 48 -20.11 -34.38 0.51
CA LEU A 48 -20.88 -35.62 0.56
C LEU A 48 -21.84 -35.78 -0.64
N GLU A 49 -22.44 -34.69 -1.09
CA GLU A 49 -23.28 -34.67 -2.30
C GLU A 49 -22.47 -35.00 -3.54
N VAL A 50 -21.33 -34.34 -3.76
CA VAL A 50 -20.41 -34.64 -4.88
C VAL A 50 -19.94 -36.09 -4.87
N MET A 51 -19.78 -36.71 -3.70
CA MET A 51 -19.44 -38.12 -3.56
C MET A 51 -20.64 -39.09 -3.74
N GLY A 52 -21.86 -38.58 -3.85
CA GLY A 52 -23.08 -39.36 -3.95
C GLY A 52 -23.53 -40.00 -2.63
N GLU A 53 -23.04 -39.52 -1.50
CA GLU A 53 -23.41 -39.99 -0.15
C GLU A 53 -24.60 -39.19 0.44
N TYR A 54 -24.99 -38.08 -0.20
CA TYR A 54 -26.13 -37.26 0.13
C TYR A 54 -26.75 -36.65 -1.14
N ALA A 55 -28.05 -36.38 -1.13
CA ALA A 55 -28.72 -35.67 -2.20
C ALA A 55 -29.41 -34.42 -1.63
N PHE A 56 -29.11 -33.26 -2.20
CA PHE A 56 -29.79 -32.05 -1.77
C PHE A 56 -31.30 -32.05 -2.13
N PRO A 57 -32.16 -31.46 -1.30
CA PRO A 57 -33.49 -31.05 -1.72
C PRO A 57 -33.43 -30.09 -2.93
N ASP A 58 -34.44 -30.10 -3.79
CA ASP A 58 -34.49 -29.28 -5.01
C ASP A 58 -34.38 -27.76 -4.72
N ASP A 59 -34.82 -27.31 -3.54
CA ASP A 59 -34.82 -25.92 -3.06
C ASP A 59 -33.65 -25.58 -2.15
N TYR A 60 -32.64 -26.48 -2.01
CA TYR A 60 -31.51 -26.25 -1.13
C TYR A 60 -30.65 -25.06 -1.57
N LYS A 61 -30.55 -24.05 -0.72
CA LYS A 61 -29.67 -22.90 -0.90
C LYS A 61 -28.70 -22.83 0.30
N PRO A 62 -27.42 -23.11 0.09
CA PRO A 62 -26.44 -23.07 1.18
C PRO A 62 -26.32 -21.66 1.76
N ALA A 63 -26.56 -21.52 3.05
CA ALA A 63 -26.54 -20.24 3.71
C ALA A 63 -26.23 -20.37 5.21
N VAL A 64 -25.57 -19.36 5.75
CA VAL A 64 -25.50 -19.08 7.18
C VAL A 64 -26.37 -17.86 7.47
N GLN A 65 -27.29 -17.99 8.42
CA GLN A 65 -28.16 -16.90 8.86
C GLN A 65 -27.71 -16.44 10.26
N VAL A 66 -27.55 -15.14 10.44
CA VAL A 66 -27.30 -14.51 11.74
C VAL A 66 -28.55 -13.70 12.11
N VAL A 67 -29.15 -14.02 13.25
CA VAL A 67 -30.37 -13.36 13.73
C VAL A 67 -30.05 -12.63 15.04
N VAL A 68 -30.35 -11.33 15.05
CA VAL A 68 -30.23 -10.47 16.23
C VAL A 68 -31.58 -10.32 16.87
N ASP A 69 -31.69 -10.59 18.15
CA ASP A 69 -32.89 -10.32 18.97
C ASP A 69 -32.53 -9.44 20.15
N SER A 70 -32.82 -8.15 20.04
CA SER A 70 -32.51 -7.17 21.06
C SER A 70 -33.44 -7.25 22.29
N GLU A 71 -34.67 -7.76 22.14
CA GLU A 71 -35.62 -7.93 23.23
C GLU A 71 -35.28 -9.13 24.09
N ALA A 72 -34.96 -10.26 23.44
CA ALA A 72 -34.52 -11.47 24.12
C ALA A 72 -33.03 -11.44 24.54
N LYS A 73 -32.25 -10.42 24.09
CA LYS A 73 -30.80 -10.33 24.26
C LYS A 73 -30.06 -11.55 23.73
N THR A 74 -30.48 -12.07 22.57
CA THR A 74 -29.90 -13.26 21.96
C THR A 74 -29.35 -12.98 20.56
N LEU A 75 -28.37 -13.80 20.20
CA LEU A 75 -27.85 -13.93 18.84
C LEU A 75 -28.00 -15.38 18.41
N LYS A 76 -28.48 -15.61 17.18
CA LYS A 76 -28.55 -16.94 16.61
C LYS A 76 -27.65 -17.03 15.38
N PHE A 77 -26.92 -18.14 15.27
CA PHE A 77 -26.15 -18.53 14.11
C PHE A 77 -26.73 -19.83 13.57
N ILE A 78 -27.30 -19.80 12.38
CA ILE A 78 -28.06 -20.90 11.81
C ILE A 78 -27.41 -21.30 10.50
N ASP A 79 -26.96 -22.54 10.37
CA ASP A 79 -26.51 -23.13 9.12
C ASP A 79 -27.41 -24.26 8.68
N ASN A 80 -27.41 -24.50 7.38
CA ASN A 80 -28.07 -25.66 6.77
C ASN A 80 -27.02 -26.68 6.26
N GLY A 81 -25.98 -26.88 7.03
CA GLY A 81 -24.90 -27.82 6.76
C GLY A 81 -25.17 -29.24 7.22
N ILE A 82 -24.14 -29.99 7.51
CA ILE A 82 -24.18 -31.44 7.79
C ILE A 82 -24.95 -31.80 9.07
N GLY A 83 -25.09 -30.87 10.02
CA GLY A 83 -25.67 -31.16 11.36
C GLY A 83 -24.86 -32.18 12.16
N MET A 84 -25.37 -32.54 13.34
CA MET A 84 -24.67 -33.46 14.26
C MET A 84 -25.68 -34.44 14.89
N THR A 85 -25.25 -35.68 15.15
CA THR A 85 -25.92 -36.63 16.02
C THR A 85 -25.55 -36.38 17.48
N ALA A 86 -26.25 -37.01 18.43
CA ALA A 86 -25.92 -36.90 19.87
C ALA A 86 -24.46 -37.29 20.16
N ASP A 87 -23.99 -38.40 19.58
CA ASP A 87 -22.61 -38.87 19.74
C ASP A 87 -21.60 -37.85 19.17
N GLU A 88 -21.91 -37.22 18.03
CA GLU A 88 -21.07 -36.20 17.41
C GLU A 88 -21.08 -34.89 18.20
N VAL A 89 -22.17 -34.50 18.84
CA VAL A 89 -22.22 -33.37 19.77
C VAL A 89 -21.32 -33.65 20.97
N GLU A 90 -21.40 -34.85 21.55
CA GLU A 90 -20.55 -35.25 22.67
C GLU A 90 -19.07 -35.31 22.26
N GLU A 91 -18.72 -35.71 21.04
CA GLU A 91 -17.35 -35.79 20.58
C GLU A 91 -16.78 -34.42 20.16
N TYR A 92 -17.51 -33.61 19.40
CA TYR A 92 -16.99 -32.39 18.77
C TYR A 92 -17.23 -31.11 19.56
N ILE A 93 -18.25 -31.10 20.43
CA ILE A 93 -18.61 -29.91 21.22
C ILE A 93 -18.12 -30.03 22.67
N THR A 94 -18.15 -31.22 23.27
CA THR A 94 -17.78 -31.39 24.68
C THR A 94 -16.30 -31.67 24.90
N GLN A 95 -15.56 -32.11 23.85
CA GLN A 95 -14.11 -32.34 23.92
C GLN A 95 -13.35 -31.12 23.43
N ILE A 96 -12.76 -30.38 24.38
CA ILE A 96 -11.94 -29.16 24.09
C ILE A 96 -10.75 -29.56 23.22
N ALA A 97 -10.50 -28.76 22.14
CA ALA A 97 -9.42 -28.95 21.17
C ALA A 97 -9.55 -30.24 20.30
N PHE A 98 -10.73 -30.78 20.17
CA PHE A 98 -11.02 -31.83 19.19
C PHE A 98 -11.65 -31.21 17.92
N SER A 99 -11.12 -31.54 16.75
CA SER A 99 -11.58 -30.97 15.47
C SER A 99 -12.21 -32.02 14.57
N GLY A 100 -13.53 -31.98 14.42
CA GLY A 100 -14.25 -32.80 13.44
C GLY A 100 -13.94 -32.46 11.97
N ALA A 101 -13.25 -31.34 11.70
CA ALA A 101 -12.75 -31.05 10.36
C ALA A 101 -11.54 -31.92 10.01
N THR A 102 -10.61 -32.09 10.94
CA THR A 102 -9.42 -32.94 10.76
C THR A 102 -9.82 -34.40 10.52
N GLU A 103 -10.75 -34.94 11.33
CA GLU A 103 -11.26 -36.30 11.14
C GLU A 103 -11.94 -36.48 9.78
N PHE A 104 -12.77 -35.53 9.37
CA PHE A 104 -13.42 -35.55 8.07
C PHE A 104 -12.40 -35.57 6.92
N LEU A 105 -11.36 -34.74 6.99
CA LEU A 105 -10.28 -34.69 6.00
C LEU A 105 -9.51 -36.00 5.94
N GLU A 106 -9.18 -36.62 7.08
CA GLU A 106 -8.49 -37.92 7.12
C GLU A 106 -9.34 -39.03 6.51
N LYS A 107 -10.64 -39.07 6.83
CA LYS A 107 -11.58 -40.06 6.28
C LYS A 107 -11.75 -39.99 4.77
N TYR A 108 -11.67 -38.79 4.19
CA TYR A 108 -11.91 -38.54 2.76
C TYR A 108 -10.66 -38.13 1.97
N LYS A 109 -9.45 -38.27 2.53
CA LYS A 109 -8.16 -37.82 1.97
C LYS A 109 -7.89 -38.33 0.55
N ASP A 110 -8.32 -39.55 0.23
CA ASP A 110 -8.11 -40.15 -1.09
C ASP A 110 -9.12 -39.70 -2.14
N LYS A 111 -10.19 -38.99 -1.73
CA LYS A 111 -11.30 -38.60 -2.60
C LYS A 111 -11.39 -37.09 -2.86
N THR A 112 -10.65 -36.28 -2.11
CA THR A 112 -10.70 -34.82 -2.22
C THR A 112 -9.30 -34.21 -2.28
N THR A 113 -9.04 -33.41 -3.33
CA THR A 113 -7.75 -32.72 -3.54
C THR A 113 -7.73 -31.32 -2.98
N ASP A 114 -8.86 -30.78 -2.53
CA ASP A 114 -9.00 -29.39 -2.08
C ASP A 114 -9.26 -29.33 -0.57
N ASP A 115 -8.31 -28.74 0.16
CA ASP A 115 -8.42 -28.47 1.59
C ASP A 115 -9.10 -27.10 1.81
N GLN A 116 -10.43 -27.07 1.61
CA GLN A 116 -11.23 -25.84 1.76
C GLN A 116 -11.84 -25.69 3.16
N MET A 117 -11.38 -26.47 4.13
CA MET A 117 -11.87 -26.36 5.51
C MET A 117 -11.22 -25.20 6.22
N ILE A 118 -12.01 -24.44 6.96
CA ILE A 118 -11.56 -23.25 7.70
C ILE A 118 -11.09 -23.65 9.10
N GLY A 119 -11.83 -24.52 9.81
CA GLY A 119 -11.59 -24.88 11.21
C GLY A 119 -10.62 -26.06 11.39
N HIS A 120 -9.49 -25.84 12.10
CA HIS A 120 -8.49 -26.88 12.33
C HIS A 120 -8.22 -27.21 13.81
N PHE A 121 -8.56 -26.31 14.75
CA PHE A 121 -8.08 -26.38 16.12
C PHE A 121 -9.10 -26.88 17.14
N GLY A 122 -10.40 -26.97 16.80
CA GLY A 122 -11.46 -27.38 17.72
C GLY A 122 -11.66 -26.43 18.91
N LEU A 123 -11.27 -25.15 18.78
CA LEU A 123 -11.39 -24.16 19.85
C LEU A 123 -12.32 -22.99 19.48
N GLY A 124 -12.62 -22.81 18.19
CA GLY A 124 -13.40 -21.67 17.70
C GLY A 124 -14.79 -21.55 18.32
N PHE A 125 -15.49 -22.66 18.53
CA PHE A 125 -16.81 -22.67 19.16
C PHE A 125 -16.80 -22.05 20.56
N TYR A 126 -15.77 -22.29 21.35
CA TYR A 126 -15.70 -21.80 22.72
C TYR A 126 -15.54 -20.27 22.83
N SER A 127 -15.26 -19.58 21.72
CA SER A 127 -15.29 -18.11 21.68
C SER A 127 -16.70 -17.56 21.98
N ALA A 128 -17.75 -18.34 21.77
CA ALA A 128 -19.13 -17.99 22.15
C ALA A 128 -19.25 -17.59 23.62
N PHE A 129 -18.55 -18.30 24.50
CA PHE A 129 -18.57 -18.03 25.93
C PHE A 129 -17.77 -16.78 26.39
N MET A 130 -17.15 -16.08 25.47
CA MET A 130 -16.57 -14.74 25.75
C MET A 130 -17.67 -13.69 25.85
N VAL A 131 -18.79 -13.89 25.14
CA VAL A 131 -19.86 -12.91 25.00
C VAL A 131 -21.21 -13.38 25.54
N ALA A 132 -21.36 -14.68 25.83
CA ALA A 132 -22.59 -15.29 26.30
C ALA A 132 -22.44 -15.91 27.68
N ASP A 133 -23.47 -15.76 28.52
CA ASP A 133 -23.60 -16.44 29.78
C ASP A 133 -24.13 -17.88 29.60
N GLU A 134 -24.91 -18.12 28.51
CA GLU A 134 -25.47 -19.41 28.18
C GLU A 134 -25.47 -19.61 26.67
N VAL A 135 -25.22 -20.85 26.23
CA VAL A 135 -25.20 -21.24 24.81
C VAL A 135 -26.06 -22.47 24.60
N HIS A 136 -26.99 -22.39 23.65
CA HIS A 136 -27.79 -23.53 23.21
C HIS A 136 -27.41 -23.96 21.81
N ILE A 137 -27.45 -25.26 21.54
CA ILE A 137 -27.26 -25.85 20.21
C ILE A 137 -28.49 -26.74 19.90
N ASP A 138 -29.19 -26.43 18.82
CA ASP A 138 -30.23 -27.26 18.23
C ASP A 138 -29.73 -27.78 16.89
N THR A 139 -29.55 -29.10 16.75
CA THR A 139 -28.93 -29.69 15.57
C THR A 139 -29.67 -30.97 15.10
N LEU A 140 -29.68 -31.18 13.77
CA LEU A 140 -30.19 -32.40 13.13
C LEU A 140 -29.20 -32.85 12.07
N SER A 141 -28.67 -34.08 12.22
CA SER A 141 -27.71 -34.66 11.29
C SER A 141 -28.37 -35.03 9.97
N PHE A 142 -27.61 -34.95 8.86
CA PHE A 142 -27.99 -35.43 7.53
C PHE A 142 -28.22 -36.96 7.47
N LYS A 143 -27.72 -37.70 8.43
CA LYS A 143 -27.80 -39.16 8.48
C LYS A 143 -29.25 -39.61 8.56
N GLU A 144 -29.63 -40.60 7.72
CA GLU A 144 -30.97 -41.13 7.69
C GLU A 144 -31.38 -41.71 9.06
N GLY A 145 -32.56 -41.29 9.56
CA GLY A 145 -33.06 -41.71 10.85
C GLY A 145 -32.44 -41.03 12.07
N ALA A 146 -31.60 -39.99 11.89
CA ALA A 146 -31.06 -39.22 13.01
C ALA A 146 -32.18 -38.49 13.77
N THR A 147 -32.04 -38.43 15.12
CA THR A 147 -32.91 -37.65 15.99
C THR A 147 -32.30 -36.27 16.20
N ALA A 148 -33.10 -35.22 16.24
CA ALA A 148 -32.66 -33.88 16.59
C ALA A 148 -32.13 -33.86 18.04
N VAL A 149 -31.13 -33.01 18.28
CA VAL A 149 -30.45 -32.86 19.59
C VAL A 149 -30.55 -31.43 20.05
N HIS A 150 -30.91 -31.25 21.30
CA HIS A 150 -30.84 -29.98 22.02
C HIS A 150 -29.78 -30.09 23.10
N TRP A 151 -28.76 -29.22 23.05
CA TRP A 151 -27.65 -29.16 23.99
C TRP A 151 -27.54 -27.76 24.61
N THR A 152 -27.26 -27.66 25.92
CA THR A 152 -27.14 -26.38 26.60
C THR A 152 -25.96 -26.38 27.57
N CYS A 153 -25.32 -25.22 27.73
CA CYS A 153 -24.20 -24.99 28.65
C CYS A 153 -24.17 -23.55 29.12
N ASP A 154 -23.99 -23.34 30.42
CA ASP A 154 -23.85 -22.02 31.05
C ASP A 154 -22.40 -21.47 31.05
N GLY A 155 -21.53 -22.09 30.29
CA GLY A 155 -20.11 -21.72 30.24
C GLY A 155 -19.30 -22.22 31.42
N GLY A 156 -19.85 -23.16 32.20
CA GLY A 156 -19.16 -23.99 33.18
C GLY A 156 -18.57 -25.26 32.56
N THR A 157 -18.39 -26.28 33.41
CA THR A 157 -17.89 -27.60 32.97
C THR A 157 -19.00 -28.62 32.77
N GLU A 158 -20.24 -28.25 33.09
CA GLU A 158 -21.43 -29.09 32.97
C GLU A 158 -22.26 -28.67 31.78
N TYR A 159 -22.92 -29.62 31.15
CA TYR A 159 -23.84 -29.42 30.03
C TYR A 159 -25.06 -30.34 30.21
N ASP A 160 -26.18 -29.92 29.64
CA ASP A 160 -27.36 -30.75 29.49
C ASP A 160 -27.61 -31.08 28.00
N MET A 161 -28.04 -32.32 27.72
CA MET A 161 -28.35 -32.76 26.35
C MET A 161 -29.62 -33.63 26.38
N GLN A 162 -30.52 -33.35 25.44
CA GLN A 162 -31.80 -34.07 25.28
C GLN A 162 -32.22 -34.11 23.81
N ASP A 163 -33.29 -34.86 23.50
CA ASP A 163 -33.88 -34.84 22.16
C ASP A 163 -34.41 -33.42 21.86
N GLY A 164 -34.11 -32.94 20.64
CA GLY A 164 -34.50 -31.62 20.15
C GLY A 164 -35.71 -31.66 19.24
N ASP A 165 -36.25 -30.48 18.91
CA ASP A 165 -37.43 -30.32 18.05
C ASP A 165 -37.12 -29.92 16.60
N ARG A 166 -35.84 -29.80 16.23
CA ARG A 166 -35.42 -29.37 14.90
C ARG A 166 -35.84 -30.36 13.83
N THR A 167 -36.45 -29.84 12.74
CA THR A 167 -37.01 -30.68 11.64
C THR A 167 -36.19 -30.61 10.35
N THR A 168 -35.26 -29.64 10.26
CA THR A 168 -34.40 -29.44 9.07
C THR A 168 -32.97 -29.76 9.40
N VAL A 169 -32.24 -30.37 8.45
CA VAL A 169 -30.81 -30.68 8.58
C VAL A 169 -30.02 -29.38 8.76
N GLY A 170 -29.03 -29.41 9.66
CA GLY A 170 -28.15 -28.26 9.99
C GLY A 170 -28.10 -27.97 11.47
N THR A 171 -27.52 -26.84 11.84
CA THR A 171 -27.30 -26.45 13.25
C THR A 171 -27.75 -25.03 13.50
N GLU A 172 -28.37 -24.78 14.63
CA GLU A 172 -28.64 -23.46 15.20
C GLU A 172 -27.93 -23.32 16.53
N ILE A 173 -27.10 -22.28 16.66
CA ILE A 173 -26.42 -21.92 17.90
C ILE A 173 -27.03 -20.62 18.41
N THR A 174 -27.64 -20.66 19.59
CA THR A 174 -28.23 -19.50 20.25
C THR A 174 -27.33 -19.05 21.41
N LEU A 175 -26.90 -17.79 21.37
CA LEU A 175 -26.11 -17.14 22.41
C LEU A 175 -27.00 -16.23 23.25
N PHE A 176 -27.05 -16.45 24.57
CA PHE A 176 -27.66 -15.54 25.52
C PHE A 176 -26.57 -14.58 26.03
N LEU A 177 -26.58 -13.35 25.53
CA LEU A 177 -25.47 -12.41 25.72
C LEU A 177 -25.39 -11.93 27.16
N ASN A 178 -24.17 -11.86 27.67
CA ASN A 178 -23.88 -11.21 28.94
C ASN A 178 -24.03 -9.68 28.85
N ASP A 179 -24.14 -8.99 29.96
CA ASP A 179 -24.39 -7.55 30.01
C ASP A 179 -23.25 -6.70 29.40
N GLU A 180 -22.02 -7.20 29.36
CA GLU A 180 -20.85 -6.51 28.77
C GLU A 180 -20.86 -6.60 27.24
N SER A 181 -21.59 -7.55 26.64
CA SER A 181 -21.58 -7.85 25.23
C SER A 181 -22.88 -7.46 24.51
N LEU A 182 -23.77 -6.69 25.14
CA LEU A 182 -25.04 -6.26 24.56
C LEU A 182 -24.91 -5.38 23.33
N GLU A 183 -23.71 -4.83 23.06
CA GLU A 183 -23.43 -4.11 21.81
C GLU A 183 -23.68 -4.99 20.57
N PHE A 184 -23.50 -6.30 20.67
CA PHE A 184 -23.73 -7.25 19.57
C PHE A 184 -25.21 -7.55 19.32
N CYS A 185 -26.14 -7.16 20.23
CA CYS A 185 -27.57 -7.17 19.93
C CYS A 185 -28.02 -6.02 19.02
N ASN A 186 -27.08 -5.24 18.50
CA ASN A 186 -27.35 -4.17 17.53
C ASN A 186 -27.05 -4.66 16.11
N GLU A 187 -28.05 -4.57 15.20
CA GLU A 187 -27.92 -5.03 13.83
C GLU A 187 -26.77 -4.30 13.09
N TYR A 188 -26.58 -2.99 13.30
CA TYR A 188 -25.50 -2.25 12.64
C TYR A 188 -24.12 -2.72 13.11
N ARG A 189 -23.98 -2.97 14.41
CA ARG A 189 -22.71 -3.48 14.97
C ARG A 189 -22.42 -4.89 14.46
N MET A 190 -23.44 -5.76 14.41
CA MET A 190 -23.29 -7.11 13.90
C MET A 190 -22.95 -7.11 12.41
N ARG A 191 -23.57 -6.23 11.62
CA ARG A 191 -23.26 -6.04 10.18
C ARG A 191 -21.79 -5.63 10.00
N GLU A 192 -21.32 -4.65 10.76
CA GLU A 192 -19.92 -4.20 10.72
C GLU A 192 -18.93 -5.35 10.98
N VAL A 193 -19.23 -6.19 11.99
CA VAL A 193 -18.39 -7.34 12.35
C VAL A 193 -18.42 -8.42 11.27
N ILE A 194 -19.60 -8.75 10.72
CA ILE A 194 -19.74 -9.72 9.62
C ILE A 194 -18.98 -9.20 8.38
N GLU A 195 -19.16 -7.95 8.01
CA GLU A 195 -18.48 -7.34 6.87
C GLU A 195 -16.96 -7.30 7.07
N LYS A 196 -16.47 -7.09 8.29
CA LYS A 196 -15.04 -7.12 8.61
C LYS A 196 -14.40 -8.49 8.36
N TYR A 197 -15.03 -9.56 8.88
CA TYR A 197 -14.41 -10.89 8.90
C TYR A 197 -14.91 -11.84 7.83
N CYS A 198 -16.16 -11.68 7.38
CA CYS A 198 -16.87 -12.70 6.65
C CYS A 198 -17.27 -12.30 5.21
N SER A 199 -16.90 -11.09 4.76
CA SER A 199 -17.29 -10.54 3.44
C SER A 199 -17.01 -11.44 2.25
N PHE A 200 -16.07 -12.35 2.36
CA PHE A 200 -15.66 -13.20 1.25
C PHE A 200 -15.72 -14.69 1.57
N MET A 201 -16.37 -15.06 2.67
CA MET A 201 -16.55 -16.47 3.01
C MET A 201 -17.30 -17.24 1.91
N PRO A 202 -17.03 -18.57 1.73
CA PRO A 202 -17.46 -19.34 0.56
C PRO A 202 -18.95 -19.73 0.58
N VAL A 203 -19.75 -19.12 1.45
CA VAL A 203 -21.18 -19.36 1.62
C VAL A 203 -21.89 -18.02 1.79
N ASN A 204 -23.13 -17.90 1.30
CA ASN A 204 -23.96 -16.71 1.52
C ASN A 204 -24.26 -16.52 3.02
N ILE A 205 -24.07 -15.31 3.51
CA ILE A 205 -24.32 -14.95 4.91
C ILE A 205 -25.39 -13.87 4.94
N TYR A 206 -26.46 -14.13 5.66
CA TYR A 206 -27.58 -13.20 5.81
C TYR A 206 -27.69 -12.73 7.26
N LEU A 207 -27.99 -11.45 7.43
CA LEU A 207 -28.26 -10.84 8.74
C LEU A 207 -29.71 -10.39 8.78
N SER A 208 -30.42 -10.74 9.85
CA SER A 208 -31.77 -10.31 10.11
C SER A 208 -31.96 -9.88 11.57
N ASN A 209 -32.99 -9.06 11.81
CA ASN A 209 -33.38 -8.63 13.12
C ASN A 209 -34.77 -9.22 13.43
N ALA A 210 -34.85 -10.04 14.51
CA ALA A 210 -36.08 -10.69 14.91
C ALA A 210 -37.19 -9.70 15.31
N ASN A 211 -36.81 -8.49 15.74
CA ASN A 211 -37.74 -7.46 16.20
C ASN A 211 -38.09 -6.43 15.11
N ALA A 212 -37.55 -6.60 13.88
CA ALA A 212 -37.83 -5.68 12.77
C ALA A 212 -39.20 -5.94 12.16
N GLU A 213 -39.88 -4.86 11.76
CA GLU A 213 -41.10 -4.97 10.94
C GLU A 213 -40.72 -5.51 9.54
N GLN A 214 -41.65 -6.28 8.95
CA GLN A 214 -41.47 -6.83 7.60
C GLN A 214 -41.34 -5.69 6.60
N GLU A 215 -40.20 -5.60 5.92
CA GLU A 215 -39.98 -4.68 4.82
C GLU A 215 -40.44 -5.24 3.47
N TYR A 216 -40.83 -4.34 2.58
CA TYR A 216 -41.33 -4.72 1.25
C TYR A 216 -40.53 -3.98 0.18
N GLU A 217 -40.41 -4.61 -0.98
CA GLU A 217 -39.85 -3.95 -2.17
C GLU A 217 -40.82 -4.16 -3.36
N THR A 218 -40.77 -3.23 -4.31
CA THR A 218 -41.60 -3.30 -5.52
C THR A 218 -40.68 -3.51 -6.72
N ILE A 219 -40.84 -4.62 -7.40
CA ILE A 219 -40.06 -5.04 -8.58
C ILE A 219 -40.95 -5.11 -9.82
N ASP A 220 -40.36 -5.14 -11.01
CA ASP A 220 -41.09 -5.44 -12.23
C ASP A 220 -41.48 -6.93 -12.22
N GLU A 221 -42.67 -7.28 -12.74
CA GLU A 221 -43.19 -8.67 -12.73
C GLU A 221 -42.23 -9.63 -13.46
N ALA A 222 -41.49 -9.13 -14.45
CA ALA A 222 -40.47 -9.89 -15.18
C ALA A 222 -39.28 -10.32 -14.32
N ASP A 223 -39.02 -9.62 -13.20
CA ASP A 223 -37.94 -9.90 -12.27
C ASP A 223 -38.35 -10.79 -11.09
N LEU A 224 -39.57 -11.30 -11.09
CA LEU A 224 -40.11 -12.18 -10.05
C LEU A 224 -39.38 -13.54 -10.10
N ARG A 225 -39.00 -14.03 -8.92
CA ARG A 225 -38.33 -15.32 -8.73
C ARG A 225 -39.30 -16.32 -8.09
N ASP A 226 -39.02 -17.60 -8.25
CA ASP A 226 -39.88 -18.68 -7.72
C ASP A 226 -39.96 -18.66 -6.18
N ASP A 227 -38.97 -18.09 -5.50
CA ASP A 227 -38.88 -18.00 -4.04
C ASP A 227 -39.39 -16.66 -3.46
N ASP A 228 -39.87 -15.74 -4.30
CA ASP A 228 -40.42 -14.48 -3.83
C ASP A 228 -41.83 -14.65 -3.21
N VAL A 229 -42.03 -14.01 -2.07
CA VAL A 229 -43.34 -13.96 -1.43
C VAL A 229 -44.09 -12.73 -1.93
N VAL A 230 -45.01 -12.94 -2.86
CA VAL A 230 -45.85 -11.89 -3.45
C VAL A 230 -46.88 -11.40 -2.45
N VAL A 231 -46.89 -10.09 -2.20
CA VAL A 231 -47.86 -9.42 -1.31
C VAL A 231 -48.98 -8.77 -2.11
N GLU A 232 -48.66 -8.10 -3.23
CA GLU A 232 -49.59 -7.33 -4.03
C GLU A 232 -49.11 -7.20 -5.48
N HIS A 233 -50.04 -7.30 -6.45
CA HIS A 233 -49.78 -6.93 -7.85
C HIS A 233 -50.20 -5.49 -8.09
N ILE A 234 -49.31 -4.68 -8.70
CA ILE A 234 -49.50 -3.25 -8.93
C ILE A 234 -49.45 -3.01 -10.43
N HIS A 235 -50.57 -2.51 -10.97
CA HIS A 235 -50.63 -2.04 -12.36
C HIS A 235 -50.32 -0.53 -12.38
N GLU A 236 -49.26 -0.12 -13.05
CA GLU A 236 -48.96 1.28 -13.29
C GLU A 236 -49.40 1.65 -14.71
N ASP A 237 -50.38 2.56 -14.83
CA ASP A 237 -50.79 3.09 -16.11
C ASP A 237 -49.70 3.88 -16.81
N ALA A 238 -49.73 3.90 -18.15
CA ALA A 238 -48.80 4.70 -18.94
C ALA A 238 -48.87 6.20 -18.55
N LYS A 239 -47.73 6.80 -18.26
CA LYS A 239 -47.65 8.25 -18.00
C LYS A 239 -47.48 9.00 -19.32
N THR A 240 -48.43 9.90 -19.57
CA THR A 240 -48.43 10.75 -20.76
C THR A 240 -48.23 12.21 -20.32
N GLU A 241 -47.39 12.95 -21.04
CA GLU A 241 -47.25 14.42 -20.88
C GLU A 241 -47.64 15.14 -22.17
N GLU A 242 -48.34 16.24 -22.04
CA GLU A 242 -48.60 17.13 -23.17
C GLU A 242 -47.33 17.98 -23.44
N LYS A 243 -46.69 17.78 -24.60
CA LYS A 243 -45.58 18.61 -25.09
C LYS A 243 -46.05 19.39 -26.32
N GLU A 244 -45.66 20.65 -26.39
CA GLU A 244 -45.88 21.50 -27.57
C GLU A 244 -44.82 21.11 -28.63
N ASN A 245 -45.27 20.71 -29.83
CA ASN A 245 -44.38 20.45 -30.96
C ASN A 245 -43.90 21.78 -31.58
N ASP A 246 -42.92 21.70 -32.46
CA ASP A 246 -42.34 22.88 -33.15
C ASP A 246 -43.34 23.73 -33.96
N LYS A 247 -44.59 23.29 -34.04
CA LYS A 247 -45.70 23.96 -34.74
C LYS A 247 -46.70 24.61 -33.80
N GLY A 248 -46.48 24.52 -32.43
CA GLY A 248 -47.37 25.07 -31.44
C GLY A 248 -48.60 24.24 -31.17
N GLU A 249 -48.64 22.96 -31.59
CA GLU A 249 -49.71 22.04 -31.33
C GLU A 249 -49.37 21.16 -30.13
N LYS A 250 -50.32 20.91 -29.24
CA LYS A 250 -50.14 20.02 -28.09
C LYS A 250 -50.21 18.56 -28.56
N GLU A 251 -49.14 17.86 -28.39
CA GLU A 251 -49.06 16.43 -28.64
C GLU A 251 -48.87 15.69 -27.32
N VAL A 252 -49.70 14.63 -27.11
CA VAL A 252 -49.58 13.77 -25.93
C VAL A 252 -48.46 12.79 -26.21
N VAL A 253 -47.32 12.95 -25.52
CA VAL A 253 -46.18 12.05 -25.64
C VAL A 253 -46.19 11.09 -24.45
N GLU A 254 -46.14 9.80 -24.74
CA GLU A 254 -45.97 8.78 -23.71
C GLU A 254 -44.58 8.86 -23.12
N VAL A 255 -44.45 9.22 -21.82
CA VAL A 255 -43.20 9.39 -21.11
C VAL A 255 -42.73 8.07 -20.49
N SER A 256 -43.65 7.22 -20.07
CA SER A 256 -43.37 5.85 -19.64
C SER A 256 -44.51 4.91 -20.03
N PRO A 257 -44.19 3.71 -20.55
CA PRO A 257 -45.20 2.71 -20.87
C PRO A 257 -45.88 2.17 -19.59
N ALA A 258 -47.08 1.62 -19.75
CA ALA A 258 -47.72 0.87 -18.68
C ALA A 258 -46.82 -0.29 -18.24
N ARG A 259 -46.73 -0.53 -16.93
CA ARG A 259 -45.85 -1.58 -16.35
C ARG A 259 -46.62 -2.37 -15.31
N GLU A 260 -46.43 -3.69 -15.36
CA GLU A 260 -46.86 -4.59 -14.29
C GLU A 260 -45.73 -4.71 -13.26
N ARG A 261 -46.04 -4.36 -12.03
CA ARG A 261 -45.11 -4.43 -10.90
C ARG A 261 -45.68 -5.29 -9.80
N VAL A 262 -44.82 -5.88 -9.00
CA VAL A 262 -45.18 -6.76 -7.91
C VAL A 262 -44.51 -6.27 -6.63
N LYS A 263 -45.32 -6.13 -5.58
CA LYS A 263 -44.81 -5.89 -4.25
C LYS A 263 -44.51 -7.23 -3.60
N ILE A 264 -43.26 -7.44 -3.22
CA ILE A 264 -42.81 -8.66 -2.57
C ILE A 264 -42.24 -8.35 -1.19
N ASN A 265 -42.06 -9.36 -0.36
CA ASN A 265 -41.23 -9.23 0.80
C ASN A 265 -39.82 -8.88 0.34
N LYS A 266 -39.17 -7.89 0.99
CA LYS A 266 -37.82 -7.48 0.64
C LYS A 266 -36.88 -8.67 0.69
N ARG A 267 -36.17 -8.89 -0.40
CA ARG A 267 -35.23 -10.01 -0.53
C ARG A 267 -34.08 -9.84 0.46
N PRO A 268 -33.63 -10.89 1.15
CA PRO A 268 -32.46 -10.83 1.97
C PRO A 268 -31.22 -10.59 1.10
N VAL A 269 -30.36 -9.65 1.51
CA VAL A 269 -29.12 -9.33 0.83
C VAL A 269 -27.97 -10.07 1.53
N SER A 270 -27.20 -10.85 0.77
CA SER A 270 -26.00 -11.49 1.30
C SER A 270 -24.94 -10.47 1.63
N LEU A 271 -24.35 -10.58 2.82
CA LEU A 271 -23.20 -9.77 3.28
C LEU A 271 -21.87 -10.35 2.82
N SER A 272 -21.87 -11.56 2.26
CA SER A 272 -20.66 -12.22 1.72
C SER A 272 -20.73 -12.33 0.21
N ASP A 273 -19.55 -12.40 -0.40
CA ASP A 273 -19.32 -12.71 -1.82
C ASP A 273 -18.54 -14.04 -1.90
N PRO A 274 -19.26 -15.17 -2.12
CA PRO A 274 -18.62 -16.49 -2.13
C PRO A 274 -17.63 -16.72 -3.28
N ASN A 275 -17.67 -15.88 -4.31
CA ASN A 275 -16.82 -15.99 -5.49
C ASN A 275 -16.06 -14.69 -5.74
N PRO A 276 -15.18 -14.26 -4.82
CA PRO A 276 -14.48 -13.01 -4.93
C PRO A 276 -13.58 -12.96 -6.16
N LEU A 277 -13.31 -11.74 -6.65
CA LEU A 277 -12.59 -11.52 -7.90
C LEU A 277 -11.24 -12.24 -7.97
N TRP A 278 -10.51 -12.34 -6.84
CA TRP A 278 -9.20 -12.99 -6.82
C TRP A 278 -9.25 -14.51 -6.98
N MET A 279 -10.43 -15.14 -6.82
CA MET A 279 -10.60 -16.58 -7.05
C MET A 279 -10.83 -16.91 -8.51
N LYS A 280 -11.25 -15.94 -9.34
CA LYS A 280 -11.45 -16.10 -10.77
C LYS A 280 -10.11 -16.17 -11.50
N HIS A 281 -10.11 -16.79 -12.68
CA HIS A 281 -8.90 -16.75 -13.51
C HIS A 281 -8.71 -15.33 -14.10
N PRO A 282 -7.48 -14.79 -14.17
CA PRO A 282 -7.24 -13.44 -14.70
C PRO A 282 -7.84 -13.15 -16.09
N ASN A 283 -7.93 -14.18 -16.95
CA ASN A 283 -8.51 -14.05 -18.29
C ASN A 283 -10.04 -13.91 -18.30
N GLU A 284 -10.70 -14.15 -17.17
CA GLU A 284 -12.15 -14.03 -17.00
C GLU A 284 -12.54 -12.68 -16.41
N CYS A 285 -11.57 -11.85 -16.07
CA CYS A 285 -11.77 -10.57 -15.40
C CYS A 285 -11.50 -9.42 -16.36
N SER A 286 -12.42 -8.47 -16.45
CA SER A 286 -12.25 -7.23 -17.19
C SER A 286 -11.58 -6.14 -16.31
N ASP A 287 -11.04 -5.11 -16.94
CA ASP A 287 -10.47 -3.97 -16.22
C ASP A 287 -11.48 -3.28 -15.30
N GLU A 288 -12.76 -3.25 -15.71
CA GLU A 288 -13.81 -2.65 -14.88
C GLU A 288 -14.09 -3.51 -13.64
N ASP A 289 -14.04 -4.85 -13.72
CA ASP A 289 -14.17 -5.72 -12.56
C ASP A 289 -13.10 -5.43 -11.51
N TYR A 290 -11.84 -5.20 -11.95
CA TYR A 290 -10.75 -4.84 -11.03
C TYR A 290 -10.95 -3.48 -10.38
N LYS A 291 -11.45 -2.48 -11.11
CA LYS A 291 -11.70 -1.14 -10.58
C LYS A 291 -12.90 -1.13 -9.62
N GLU A 292 -13.97 -1.85 -9.95
CA GLU A 292 -15.14 -1.99 -9.09
C GLU A 292 -14.79 -2.72 -7.80
N PHE A 293 -14.03 -3.80 -7.89
CA PHE A 293 -13.52 -4.53 -6.74
C PHE A 293 -12.64 -3.63 -5.85
N TYR A 294 -11.75 -2.83 -6.44
CA TYR A 294 -10.93 -1.87 -5.72
C TYR A 294 -11.77 -0.85 -4.94
N ARG A 295 -12.74 -0.24 -5.62
CA ARG A 295 -13.68 0.73 -4.99
C ARG A 295 -14.45 0.10 -3.83
N LYS A 296 -14.97 -1.12 -4.03
CA LYS A 296 -15.76 -1.86 -3.02
C LYS A 296 -14.93 -2.21 -1.78
N VAL A 297 -13.71 -2.72 -1.96
CA VAL A 297 -12.90 -3.26 -0.84
C VAL A 297 -12.17 -2.18 -0.07
N PHE A 298 -11.68 -1.14 -0.76
CA PHE A 298 -10.85 -0.10 -0.15
C PHE A 298 -11.58 1.23 0.04
N MET A 299 -12.83 1.33 -0.37
CA MET A 299 -13.64 2.56 -0.30
C MET A 299 -12.91 3.77 -0.91
N ASP A 300 -12.07 3.51 -1.90
CA ASP A 300 -11.24 4.50 -2.57
C ASP A 300 -11.81 4.79 -3.95
N TYR A 301 -12.25 6.03 -4.16
CA TYR A 301 -12.85 6.48 -5.42
C TYR A 301 -11.81 6.90 -6.47
N LYS A 302 -10.52 7.00 -6.08
CA LYS A 302 -9.44 7.23 -7.04
C LYS A 302 -9.13 5.89 -7.73
N GLU A 303 -9.08 5.89 -9.05
CA GLU A 303 -8.71 4.69 -9.80
C GLU A 303 -7.26 4.30 -9.53
N PRO A 304 -6.97 2.99 -9.36
CA PRO A 304 -5.60 2.51 -9.27
C PRO A 304 -4.88 2.70 -10.61
N LEU A 305 -3.56 2.87 -10.58
CA LEU A 305 -2.74 3.02 -11.78
C LEU A 305 -2.74 1.72 -12.61
N PHE A 306 -2.55 0.60 -11.93
CA PHE A 306 -2.60 -0.76 -12.47
C PHE A 306 -2.66 -1.76 -11.32
N TRP A 307 -2.75 -3.05 -11.67
CA TRP A 307 -2.83 -4.15 -10.70
C TRP A 307 -2.06 -5.39 -11.14
N ILE A 308 -1.85 -6.27 -10.17
CA ILE A 308 -1.23 -7.58 -10.37
C ILE A 308 -2.19 -8.62 -9.80
N HIS A 309 -2.74 -9.49 -10.65
CA HIS A 309 -3.50 -10.64 -10.22
C HIS A 309 -2.52 -11.78 -9.91
N LEU A 310 -2.47 -12.19 -8.65
CA LEU A 310 -1.64 -13.30 -8.17
C LEU A 310 -2.47 -14.59 -8.27
N ASN A 311 -1.90 -15.59 -8.91
CA ASN A 311 -2.48 -16.94 -8.96
C ASN A 311 -1.35 -17.97 -9.00
N MET A 312 -1.19 -18.75 -7.94
CA MET A 312 -0.16 -19.75 -7.81
C MET A 312 -0.70 -20.94 -7.02
N ASP A 313 -0.55 -22.14 -7.59
CA ASP A 313 -1.02 -23.39 -6.99
C ASP A 313 0.15 -24.21 -6.41
N TYR A 314 1.40 -23.94 -6.81
CA TYR A 314 2.59 -24.67 -6.36
C TYR A 314 3.81 -23.73 -6.29
N PRO A 315 4.68 -23.78 -5.26
CA PRO A 315 4.77 -24.75 -4.15
C PRO A 315 3.82 -24.44 -2.97
N PHE A 316 3.02 -23.41 -3.03
CA PHE A 316 2.00 -23.05 -2.06
C PHE A 316 0.83 -22.40 -2.79
N ASN A 317 -0.35 -22.55 -2.22
CA ASN A 317 -1.58 -21.98 -2.79
C ASN A 317 -1.67 -20.49 -2.40
N LEU A 318 -1.58 -19.61 -3.39
CA LEU A 318 -1.65 -18.16 -3.15
C LEU A 318 -2.43 -17.50 -4.28
N LYS A 319 -3.51 -16.84 -3.90
CA LYS A 319 -4.33 -16.03 -4.79
C LYS A 319 -4.42 -14.61 -4.26
N GLY A 320 -4.68 -13.64 -5.12
CA GLY A 320 -4.80 -12.27 -4.65
C GLY A 320 -4.73 -11.24 -5.77
N ILE A 321 -4.96 -9.98 -5.39
CA ILE A 321 -4.82 -8.84 -6.29
C ILE A 321 -4.09 -7.74 -5.54
N LEU A 322 -3.00 -7.27 -6.11
CA LEU A 322 -2.26 -6.12 -5.62
C LEU A 322 -2.51 -4.92 -6.54
N TYR A 323 -2.87 -3.80 -5.97
CA TYR A 323 -3.13 -2.55 -6.67
C TYR A 323 -2.05 -1.52 -6.36
N PHE A 324 -1.62 -0.81 -7.40
CA PHE A 324 -0.80 0.38 -7.27
C PHE A 324 -1.72 1.60 -7.21
N PRO A 325 -1.93 2.20 -6.02
CA PRO A 325 -2.78 3.36 -5.88
C PRO A 325 -2.09 4.59 -6.47
N LYS A 326 -2.87 5.58 -6.89
CA LYS A 326 -2.36 6.90 -7.20
C LYS A 326 -2.07 7.64 -5.89
N ILE A 327 -0.80 7.87 -5.58
CA ILE A 327 -0.37 8.51 -4.34
C ILE A 327 -0.38 10.03 -4.54
N ASN A 328 -1.08 10.73 -3.66
CA ASN A 328 -0.98 12.19 -3.59
C ASN A 328 -0.12 12.56 -2.38
N THR A 329 1.19 12.77 -2.62
CA THR A 329 2.21 12.97 -1.57
C THR A 329 2.00 14.22 -0.73
N GLU A 330 1.10 15.13 -1.12
CA GLU A 330 0.86 16.38 -0.39
C GLU A 330 -0.16 16.22 0.75
N TYR A 331 -1.10 15.25 0.68
CA TYR A 331 -2.25 15.18 1.58
C TYR A 331 -2.60 13.77 2.09
N ASP A 332 -2.10 12.71 1.48
CA ASP A 332 -2.47 11.35 1.86
C ASP A 332 -1.39 10.74 2.78
N SER A 333 -1.83 10.08 3.86
CA SER A 333 -0.94 9.16 4.58
C SER A 333 -0.48 8.07 3.61
N ILE A 334 0.82 7.86 3.51
CA ILE A 334 1.44 6.92 2.56
C ILE A 334 1.24 5.45 2.99
N GLU A 335 0.21 5.17 3.78
CA GLU A 335 -0.06 3.80 4.22
C GLU A 335 -1.07 3.13 3.29
N GLY A 336 -0.60 2.11 2.58
CA GLY A 336 -1.45 1.18 1.86
C GLY A 336 -2.18 0.23 2.81
N THR A 337 -3.05 -0.59 2.28
CA THR A 337 -3.76 -1.62 3.05
C THR A 337 -3.75 -2.93 2.27
N ILE A 338 -3.01 -3.92 2.74
CA ILE A 338 -3.04 -5.28 2.19
C ILE A 338 -3.75 -6.18 3.19
N LYS A 339 -4.94 -6.65 2.78
CA LYS A 339 -5.80 -7.54 3.55
C LYS A 339 -5.37 -8.99 3.33
N LEU A 340 -5.07 -9.69 4.42
CA LEU A 340 -4.69 -11.09 4.39
C LEU A 340 -5.89 -11.98 4.73
N TYR A 341 -6.10 -12.98 3.89
CA TYR A 341 -7.12 -14.02 4.04
C TYR A 341 -6.49 -15.40 4.10
N ASN A 342 -7.18 -16.33 4.70
CA ASN A 342 -6.90 -17.75 4.65
C ASN A 342 -8.21 -18.49 4.39
N ASN A 343 -8.32 -19.18 3.27
CA ASN A 343 -9.58 -19.79 2.81
C ASN A 343 -10.73 -18.75 2.81
N GLN A 344 -10.52 -17.57 2.24
CA GLN A 344 -11.49 -16.47 2.15
C GLN A 344 -11.93 -15.88 3.52
N VAL A 345 -11.30 -16.29 4.63
CA VAL A 345 -11.53 -15.74 5.97
C VAL A 345 -10.51 -14.66 6.26
N PHE A 346 -10.97 -13.48 6.64
CA PHE A 346 -10.09 -12.37 6.99
C PHE A 346 -9.24 -12.67 8.23
N ILE A 347 -7.95 -12.44 8.13
CA ILE A 347 -6.98 -12.64 9.20
C ILE A 347 -6.57 -11.31 9.83
N ALA A 348 -5.94 -10.46 9.06
CA ALA A 348 -5.47 -9.15 9.49
C ALA A 348 -5.04 -8.27 8.29
N ASP A 349 -4.79 -7.00 8.58
CA ASP A 349 -4.21 -6.05 7.62
C ASP A 349 -2.68 -5.95 7.81
N ASN A 350 -1.97 -5.73 6.70
CA ASN A 350 -0.56 -5.31 6.67
C ASN A 350 0.42 -6.17 7.50
N ILE A 351 0.26 -7.49 7.46
CA ILE A 351 1.15 -8.41 8.21
C ILE A 351 2.56 -8.36 7.61
N LYS A 352 3.50 -7.74 8.35
CA LYS A 352 4.89 -7.49 7.91
C LYS A 352 5.69 -8.76 7.65
N GLU A 353 5.32 -9.86 8.26
CA GLU A 353 5.95 -11.16 8.06
C GLU A 353 5.71 -11.71 6.65
N VAL A 354 4.53 -11.46 6.07
CA VAL A 354 4.14 -11.90 4.72
C VAL A 354 4.45 -10.85 3.67
N ILE A 355 4.19 -9.58 4.00
CA ILE A 355 4.30 -8.48 3.07
C ILE A 355 5.61 -7.75 3.29
N PRO A 356 6.52 -7.71 2.30
CA PRO A 356 7.72 -6.88 2.38
C PRO A 356 7.40 -5.44 2.73
N GLU A 357 8.20 -4.81 3.60
CA GLU A 357 7.95 -3.46 4.11
C GLU A 357 7.71 -2.43 2.98
N PHE A 358 8.47 -2.54 1.90
CA PHE A 358 8.33 -1.62 0.77
C PHE A 358 7.05 -1.82 -0.05
N LEU A 359 6.36 -2.96 0.09
CA LEU A 359 5.07 -3.23 -0.54
C LEU A 359 3.87 -2.77 0.31
N LEU A 360 4.10 -2.36 1.56
CA LEU A 360 3.03 -1.85 2.43
C LEU A 360 2.40 -0.52 1.96
N LEU A 361 2.96 0.09 0.93
CA LEU A 361 2.36 1.25 0.25
C LEU A 361 1.26 0.87 -0.75
N LEU A 362 1.16 -0.42 -1.10
CA LEU A 362 0.15 -0.94 -2.01
C LEU A 362 -1.17 -1.20 -1.28
N LYS A 363 -2.24 -1.26 -2.05
CA LYS A 363 -3.53 -1.80 -1.60
C LYS A 363 -3.72 -3.17 -2.23
N GLY A 364 -4.30 -4.12 -1.49
CA GLY A 364 -4.45 -5.45 -2.05
C GLY A 364 -5.16 -6.43 -1.15
N VAL A 365 -5.43 -7.59 -1.72
CA VAL A 365 -5.96 -8.76 -1.06
C VAL A 365 -5.04 -9.93 -1.38
N ILE A 366 -4.67 -10.69 -0.36
CA ILE A 366 -3.89 -11.92 -0.49
C ILE A 366 -4.63 -13.02 0.27
N ASP A 367 -4.89 -14.11 -0.39
CA ASP A 367 -5.50 -15.32 0.18
C ASP A 367 -4.52 -16.49 0.03
N CYS A 368 -4.11 -17.06 1.16
CA CYS A 368 -3.19 -18.18 1.19
C CYS A 368 -3.60 -19.21 2.25
N PRO A 369 -4.22 -20.32 1.83
CA PRO A 369 -4.64 -21.40 2.72
C PRO A 369 -3.50 -22.03 3.51
N ASP A 370 -2.29 -22.09 2.94
CA ASP A 370 -1.13 -22.77 3.51
C ASP A 370 -0.40 -21.94 4.60
N LEU A 371 -0.93 -20.77 4.98
CA LEU A 371 -0.30 -19.93 6.00
C LEU A 371 -0.28 -20.61 7.38
N PRO A 372 0.88 -20.68 8.03
CA PRO A 372 0.99 -21.22 9.38
C PRO A 372 0.43 -20.22 10.41
N LEU A 373 -0.87 -20.32 10.69
CA LEU A 373 -1.57 -19.47 11.64
C LEU A 373 -1.42 -20.00 13.07
N ASN A 374 -1.41 -19.08 14.04
CA ASN A 374 -1.59 -19.45 15.44
C ASN A 374 -3.06 -19.89 15.69
N VAL A 375 -3.34 -20.41 16.88
CA VAL A 375 -4.67 -20.93 17.26
C VAL A 375 -5.76 -19.86 17.13
N SER A 376 -5.44 -18.61 17.47
CA SER A 376 -6.38 -17.48 17.38
C SER A 376 -6.47 -16.88 15.97
N ARG A 377 -5.68 -17.38 15.00
CA ARG A 377 -5.55 -16.84 13.64
C ARG A 377 -5.24 -15.34 13.58
N SER A 378 -4.74 -14.76 14.67
CA SER A 378 -4.41 -13.32 14.75
C SER A 378 -2.94 -13.03 14.45
N ALA A 379 -2.10 -14.05 14.40
CA ALA A 379 -0.68 -13.92 14.11
C ALA A 379 -0.14 -15.15 13.36
N LEU A 380 0.95 -14.94 12.63
CA LEU A 380 1.68 -16.00 11.94
C LEU A 380 2.75 -16.60 12.86
N GLN A 381 2.98 -17.89 12.72
CA GLN A 381 4.19 -18.51 13.24
C GLN A 381 5.35 -18.13 12.30
N ASN A 382 6.42 -17.59 12.86
CA ASN A 382 7.59 -17.18 12.08
C ASN A 382 8.28 -18.43 11.50
N ASP A 383 7.95 -18.75 10.25
CA ASP A 383 8.45 -19.93 9.52
C ASP A 383 9.13 -19.47 8.23
N GLY A 384 10.15 -20.23 7.79
CA GLY A 384 10.81 -20.04 6.50
C GLY A 384 9.85 -20.14 5.30
N PHE A 385 8.66 -20.67 5.49
CA PHE A 385 7.58 -20.68 4.51
C PHE A 385 7.01 -19.28 4.23
N VAL A 386 6.75 -18.48 5.26
CA VAL A 386 6.26 -17.11 5.16
C VAL A 386 7.24 -16.24 4.37
N GLN A 387 8.56 -16.44 4.60
CA GLN A 387 9.59 -15.74 3.83
C GLN A 387 9.55 -16.07 2.34
N LYS A 388 9.26 -17.31 1.96
CA LYS A 388 9.12 -17.72 0.55
C LYS A 388 7.93 -17.03 -0.13
N ILE A 389 6.82 -16.84 0.58
CA ILE A 389 5.66 -16.10 0.08
C ILE A 389 6.06 -14.63 -0.18
N SER A 390 6.71 -14.00 0.79
CA SER A 390 7.21 -12.63 0.68
C SER A 390 8.15 -12.44 -0.52
N GLU A 391 9.11 -13.36 -0.71
CA GLU A 391 10.03 -13.36 -1.86
C GLU A 391 9.28 -13.55 -3.19
N TYR A 392 8.25 -14.39 -3.21
CA TYR A 392 7.43 -14.60 -4.41
C TYR A 392 6.64 -13.35 -4.78
N ILE A 393 6.02 -12.69 -3.82
CA ILE A 393 5.28 -11.44 -4.03
C ILE A 393 6.23 -10.37 -4.59
N SER A 394 7.41 -10.17 -3.96
CA SER A 394 8.44 -9.24 -4.44
C SER A 394 8.84 -9.53 -5.90
N LYS A 395 9.04 -10.82 -6.20
CA LYS A 395 9.39 -11.26 -7.56
C LYS A 395 8.29 -10.92 -8.57
N LYS A 396 7.02 -11.18 -8.24
CA LYS A 396 5.89 -10.90 -9.15
C LYS A 396 5.70 -9.41 -9.40
N VAL A 397 5.91 -8.58 -8.37
CA VAL A 397 5.90 -7.12 -8.51
C VAL A 397 7.03 -6.68 -9.44
N ALA A 398 8.26 -7.15 -9.24
CA ALA A 398 9.38 -6.84 -10.11
C ALA A 398 9.14 -7.29 -11.57
N ASP A 399 8.60 -8.51 -11.76
CA ASP A 399 8.28 -9.04 -13.09
C ASP A 399 7.21 -8.21 -13.82
N LYS A 400 6.18 -7.71 -13.11
CA LYS A 400 5.16 -6.80 -13.68
C LYS A 400 5.77 -5.47 -14.12
N LEU A 401 6.57 -4.86 -13.25
CA LEU A 401 7.21 -3.56 -13.52
C LEU A 401 8.18 -3.66 -14.71
N THR A 402 9.03 -4.68 -14.72
CA THR A 402 9.97 -4.92 -15.83
C THR A 402 9.24 -5.26 -17.13
N GLY A 403 8.16 -6.04 -17.04
CA GLY A 403 7.30 -6.35 -18.18
C GLY A 403 6.68 -5.09 -18.77
N MET A 404 6.06 -4.25 -17.93
CA MET A 404 5.45 -2.99 -18.36
C MET A 404 6.48 -2.05 -19.03
N CYS A 405 7.66 -1.91 -18.44
CA CYS A 405 8.73 -1.10 -19.03
C CYS A 405 9.16 -1.58 -20.42
N LYS A 406 9.09 -2.92 -20.69
CA LYS A 406 9.46 -3.50 -21.99
C LYS A 406 8.35 -3.45 -23.03
N THR A 407 7.11 -3.68 -22.63
CA THR A 407 5.99 -3.89 -23.56
C THR A 407 5.08 -2.67 -23.70
N ASP A 408 5.06 -1.79 -22.69
CA ASP A 408 4.22 -0.58 -22.63
C ASP A 408 4.99 0.55 -21.93
N ARG A 409 6.05 1.00 -22.58
CA ARG A 409 6.95 2.04 -22.08
C ARG A 409 6.23 3.35 -21.80
N GLU A 410 5.25 3.71 -22.61
CA GLU A 410 4.49 4.95 -22.48
C GLU A 410 3.69 4.98 -21.16
N SER A 411 2.96 3.91 -20.83
CA SER A 411 2.25 3.80 -19.56
C SER A 411 3.22 3.76 -18.37
N TYR A 412 4.36 3.08 -18.51
CA TYR A 412 5.37 3.02 -17.46
C TYR A 412 5.96 4.40 -17.13
N GLU A 413 6.27 5.22 -18.14
CA GLU A 413 6.73 6.59 -17.97
C GLU A 413 5.64 7.49 -17.37
N LYS A 414 4.39 7.34 -17.81
CA LYS A 414 3.25 8.08 -17.28
C LYS A 414 3.03 7.84 -15.77
N TYR A 415 3.28 6.61 -15.32
CA TYR A 415 3.12 6.23 -13.90
C TYR A 415 4.39 6.44 -13.07
N TRP A 416 5.52 6.75 -13.72
CA TRP A 416 6.81 6.76 -13.05
C TRP A 416 6.89 7.71 -11.85
N ASP A 417 6.33 8.90 -11.94
CA ASP A 417 6.38 9.87 -10.85
C ASP A 417 5.62 9.35 -9.60
N ASP A 418 4.55 8.56 -9.80
CA ASP A 418 3.78 7.94 -8.70
C ASP A 418 4.47 6.69 -8.14
N ILE A 419 5.13 5.87 -8.97
CA ILE A 419 5.69 4.58 -8.56
C ILE A 419 7.18 4.64 -8.19
N SER A 420 7.90 5.67 -8.60
CA SER A 420 9.35 5.76 -8.42
C SER A 420 9.80 5.75 -6.95
N PRO A 421 9.15 6.45 -6.00
CA PRO A 421 9.55 6.39 -4.59
C PRO A 421 9.46 4.96 -4.02
N PHE A 422 8.41 4.25 -4.37
CA PHE A 422 8.18 2.85 -4.02
C PHE A 422 9.27 1.92 -4.60
N ILE A 423 9.59 2.06 -5.89
CA ILE A 423 10.62 1.24 -6.55
C ILE A 423 11.99 1.51 -5.92
N LYS A 424 12.32 2.79 -5.68
CA LYS A 424 13.58 3.19 -5.07
C LYS A 424 13.72 2.64 -3.65
N PHE A 425 12.64 2.71 -2.85
CA PHE A 425 12.62 2.14 -1.51
C PHE A 425 12.81 0.62 -1.52
N GLY A 426 12.12 -0.08 -2.44
CA GLY A 426 12.28 -1.51 -2.66
C GLY A 426 13.71 -1.89 -3.04
N CYS A 427 14.36 -1.12 -3.92
CA CYS A 427 15.74 -1.36 -4.32
C CYS A 427 16.75 -1.17 -3.18
N ILE A 428 16.46 -0.26 -2.24
CA ILE A 428 17.31 -0.06 -1.05
C ILE A 428 17.15 -1.23 -0.07
N LYS A 429 15.93 -1.74 0.11
CA LYS A 429 15.62 -2.76 1.13
C LYS A 429 15.84 -4.20 0.67
N ASP A 430 15.66 -4.50 -0.62
CA ASP A 430 15.73 -5.84 -1.18
C ASP A 430 16.72 -5.90 -2.36
N SER A 431 17.85 -6.60 -2.15
CA SER A 431 18.90 -6.73 -3.17
C SER A 431 18.44 -7.48 -4.41
N LYS A 432 17.62 -8.54 -4.27
CA LYS A 432 17.08 -9.32 -5.39
C LYS A 432 16.11 -8.47 -6.23
N PHE A 433 15.29 -7.68 -5.58
CA PHE A 433 14.39 -6.72 -6.23
C PHE A 433 15.21 -5.65 -6.99
N SER A 434 16.24 -5.10 -6.34
CA SER A 434 17.14 -4.13 -6.93
C SER A 434 17.87 -4.67 -8.16
N GLU A 435 18.40 -5.92 -8.13
CA GLU A 435 19.07 -6.53 -9.28
C GLU A 435 18.15 -6.67 -10.49
N LYS A 436 16.87 -7.03 -10.26
CA LYS A 436 15.88 -7.17 -11.33
C LYS A 436 15.46 -5.84 -11.96
N LEU A 437 15.38 -4.78 -11.16
CA LEU A 437 14.87 -3.47 -11.60
C LEU A 437 15.97 -2.49 -12.03
N HIS A 438 17.23 -2.80 -11.78
CA HIS A 438 18.36 -1.91 -12.03
C HIS A 438 18.33 -1.25 -13.43
N ASP A 439 18.12 -2.02 -14.48
CA ASP A 439 18.08 -1.56 -15.87
C ASP A 439 16.76 -0.83 -16.25
N TYR A 440 15.76 -0.84 -15.36
CA TYR A 440 14.40 -0.32 -15.61
C TYR A 440 14.06 0.88 -14.76
N ILE A 441 15.02 1.35 -13.95
CA ILE A 441 14.89 2.59 -13.17
C ILE A 441 15.01 3.76 -14.13
N LEU A 442 14.05 4.69 -14.01
CA LEU A 442 14.05 5.89 -14.85
C LEU A 442 14.47 7.12 -14.05
N PHE A 443 15.10 8.02 -14.77
CA PHE A 443 15.47 9.34 -14.32
C PHE A 443 14.83 10.35 -15.27
N LYS A 444 14.06 11.27 -14.75
CA LYS A 444 13.45 12.35 -15.52
C LYS A 444 14.49 13.47 -15.65
N ASP A 445 14.82 13.87 -16.86
CA ASP A 445 15.76 14.96 -17.09
C ASP A 445 15.09 16.34 -17.02
N VAL A 446 15.89 17.39 -17.07
CA VAL A 446 15.41 18.78 -17.04
C VAL A 446 14.58 19.19 -18.26
N ASP A 447 14.53 18.39 -19.31
CA ASP A 447 13.69 18.54 -20.47
C ASP A 447 12.43 17.64 -20.43
N ASN A 448 12.16 17.02 -19.28
CA ASN A 448 11.05 16.10 -19.01
C ASN A 448 11.11 14.78 -19.81
N LYS A 449 12.28 14.33 -20.23
CA LYS A 449 12.48 13.02 -20.86
C LYS A 449 12.88 12.00 -19.80
N TYR A 450 12.41 10.77 -19.98
CA TYR A 450 12.76 9.67 -19.09
C TYR A 450 13.95 8.88 -19.65
N LEU A 451 15.03 8.81 -18.89
CA LEU A 451 16.29 8.15 -19.21
C LEU A 451 16.51 6.96 -18.28
N THR A 452 17.12 5.90 -18.76
CA THR A 452 17.65 4.83 -17.91
C THR A 452 18.99 5.24 -17.29
N LEU A 453 19.45 4.51 -16.28
CA LEU A 453 20.80 4.77 -15.71
C LEU A 453 21.88 4.65 -16.79
N LYS A 454 21.77 3.71 -17.73
CA LYS A 454 22.69 3.55 -18.85
C LYS A 454 22.71 4.77 -19.75
N ASP A 455 21.52 5.29 -20.09
CA ASP A 455 21.39 6.51 -20.91
C ASP A 455 22.06 7.70 -20.21
N CYS A 456 21.86 7.85 -18.89
CA CYS A 456 22.50 8.89 -18.09
C CYS A 456 24.03 8.77 -18.09
N ILE A 457 24.56 7.55 -18.00
CA ILE A 457 26.01 7.29 -18.05
C ILE A 457 26.55 7.62 -19.44
N GLU A 458 25.88 7.19 -20.51
CA GLU A 458 26.31 7.44 -21.90
C GLU A 458 26.34 8.92 -22.24
N GLN A 459 25.32 9.68 -21.82
CA GLN A 459 25.26 11.14 -22.04
C GLN A 459 26.32 11.92 -21.27
N ASN A 460 26.83 11.39 -20.17
CA ASN A 460 27.82 12.06 -19.32
C ASN A 460 29.23 11.48 -19.44
N LYS A 461 29.46 10.45 -20.28
CA LYS A 461 30.83 10.04 -20.61
C LYS A 461 31.51 11.18 -21.32
N LYS A 462 32.74 11.51 -20.87
CA LYS A 462 33.64 12.39 -21.64
C LYS A 462 33.90 11.68 -22.98
N GLU A 463 33.68 12.37 -24.09
CA GLU A 463 34.18 11.92 -25.37
C GLU A 463 35.69 11.79 -25.22
N ASP A 464 36.22 10.57 -25.28
CA ASP A 464 37.64 10.35 -25.47
C ASP A 464 37.97 11.03 -26.80
N THR A 465 38.55 12.21 -26.74
CA THR A 465 39.25 12.81 -27.90
C THR A 465 40.36 11.84 -28.23
N ALA A 466 40.06 10.97 -29.19
CA ALA A 466 41.05 10.15 -29.83
C ALA A 466 41.93 11.07 -30.69
N GLU A 467 42.86 11.76 -30.05
CA GLU A 467 44.05 12.26 -30.73
C GLU A 467 45.03 11.09 -30.87
N SER A 468 45.09 10.65 -32.12
CA SER A 468 46.17 9.83 -32.64
C SER A 468 47.55 10.39 -32.23
N ASP A 469 48.25 9.66 -31.38
CA ASP A 469 49.72 9.81 -31.35
C ASP A 469 50.40 8.46 -31.59
N ASP A 470 50.66 8.28 -32.88
CA ASP A 470 51.62 7.36 -33.45
C ASP A 470 52.99 8.00 -33.33
N THR A 471 53.66 7.92 -32.17
CA THR A 471 55.13 7.99 -32.03
C THR A 471 55.54 7.89 -30.56
N LYS A 472 56.12 6.81 -30.20
CA LYS A 472 57.42 6.60 -29.50
C LYS A 472 57.41 5.33 -28.65
N LYS A 473 58.01 4.35 -29.24
CA LYS A 473 58.77 3.32 -28.49
C LYS A 473 60.03 3.97 -27.96
N GLU A 474 60.41 3.54 -26.78
CA GLU A 474 61.65 3.71 -26.03
C GLU A 474 61.48 4.59 -24.78
N ASP A 475 61.31 3.92 -23.64
CA ASP A 475 62.26 3.81 -22.53
C ASP A 475 61.58 3.11 -21.35
N ALA A 476 61.93 1.86 -21.15
CA ALA A 476 61.67 1.12 -19.92
C ALA A 476 62.77 1.51 -18.95
N GLU A 477 62.42 2.11 -17.80
CA GLU A 477 63.12 2.11 -16.52
C GLU A 477 62.77 3.42 -15.72
N ASN A 478 61.66 3.36 -14.99
CA ASN A 478 61.47 4.01 -13.67
C ASN A 478 59.98 3.87 -13.25
N LYS A 479 59.66 2.74 -12.70
CA LYS A 479 58.37 2.53 -12.01
C LYS A 479 58.62 2.26 -10.54
N GLU A 480 58.73 3.30 -9.79
CA GLU A 480 58.43 3.31 -8.34
C GLU A 480 57.99 4.74 -7.98
N ASN A 481 56.70 4.95 -8.01
CA ASN A 481 55.85 5.98 -7.40
C ASN A 481 54.71 6.36 -8.37
N ALA A 482 53.90 5.36 -8.74
CA ALA A 482 52.60 5.66 -9.29
C ALA A 482 51.61 5.64 -8.12
N GLU A 483 51.28 6.83 -7.61
CA GLU A 483 50.02 7.05 -6.90
C GLU A 483 48.93 6.41 -7.73
N LYS A 484 48.17 5.47 -7.15
CA LYS A 484 47.00 4.87 -7.78
C LYS A 484 46.03 6.01 -8.07
N LYS A 485 45.97 6.49 -9.31
CA LYS A 485 44.86 7.31 -9.78
C LYS A 485 43.60 6.48 -9.58
N GLU A 486 42.72 6.96 -8.71
CA GLU A 486 41.36 6.41 -8.63
C GLU A 486 40.73 6.40 -10.04
N PRO A 487 39.98 5.37 -10.42
CA PRO A 487 39.34 5.33 -11.70
C PRO A 487 38.43 6.58 -11.87
N GLU A 488 38.55 7.26 -12.98
CA GLU A 488 37.77 8.47 -13.28
C GLU A 488 36.28 8.09 -13.31
N LYS A 489 35.49 8.61 -12.35
CA LYS A 489 34.08 8.32 -12.21
C LYS A 489 33.26 9.15 -13.19
N THR A 490 32.27 8.53 -13.83
CA THR A 490 31.28 9.27 -14.64
C THR A 490 30.32 10.03 -13.70
N THR A 491 30.28 11.36 -13.85
CA THR A 491 29.42 12.21 -13.02
C THR A 491 28.05 12.39 -13.67
N ILE A 492 27.00 12.05 -12.94
CA ILE A 492 25.60 12.30 -13.30
C ILE A 492 25.13 13.51 -12.48
N PHE A 493 24.73 14.58 -13.16
CA PHE A 493 24.26 15.79 -12.48
C PHE A 493 22.77 15.68 -12.13
N TYR A 494 22.37 16.26 -10.99
CA TYR A 494 20.97 16.23 -10.55
C TYR A 494 20.47 17.55 -9.98
N VAL A 495 19.16 17.73 -10.01
CA VAL A 495 18.39 18.87 -9.54
C VAL A 495 17.37 18.40 -8.51
N THR A 496 17.20 19.09 -7.40
CA THR A 496 16.19 18.78 -6.39
C THR A 496 14.95 19.68 -6.50
N ASP A 497 15.13 20.94 -6.90
CA ASP A 497 14.06 21.90 -7.13
C ASP A 497 14.30 22.63 -8.47
N PRO A 498 13.60 22.25 -9.54
CA PRO A 498 13.80 22.86 -10.86
C PRO A 498 13.44 24.36 -10.92
N VAL A 499 12.55 24.84 -10.05
CA VAL A 499 12.15 26.24 -10.02
C VAL A 499 13.25 27.08 -9.36
N GLN A 500 13.67 26.67 -8.17
CA GLN A 500 14.71 27.37 -7.43
C GLN A 500 16.07 27.31 -8.13
N GLN A 501 16.41 26.15 -8.70
CA GLN A 501 17.70 25.92 -9.37
C GLN A 501 17.68 26.29 -10.86
N SER A 502 16.67 27.04 -11.33
CA SER A 502 16.50 27.39 -12.75
C SER A 502 17.72 28.08 -13.39
N GLN A 503 18.43 28.93 -12.63
CA GLN A 503 19.65 29.58 -13.09
C GLN A 503 20.75 28.56 -13.43
N TYR A 504 20.97 27.56 -12.55
CA TYR A 504 21.94 26.49 -12.77
C TYR A 504 21.54 25.60 -13.93
N ILE A 505 20.26 25.26 -14.08
CA ILE A 505 19.73 24.50 -15.21
C ILE A 505 20.03 25.19 -16.54
N ASN A 506 19.82 26.51 -16.61
CA ASN A 506 20.10 27.26 -17.83
C ASN A 506 21.61 27.26 -18.16
N MET A 507 22.48 27.42 -17.18
CA MET A 507 23.93 27.35 -17.36
C MET A 507 24.36 25.97 -17.88
N PHE A 508 23.77 24.89 -17.36
CA PHE A 508 24.05 23.52 -17.82
C PHE A 508 23.58 23.29 -19.24
N ARG A 509 22.36 23.78 -19.60
CA ARG A 509 21.85 23.71 -20.97
C ARG A 509 22.75 24.45 -21.97
N GLU A 510 23.21 25.66 -21.63
CA GLU A 510 24.14 26.43 -22.47
C GLU A 510 25.50 25.73 -22.63
N ALA A 511 25.93 24.99 -21.61
CA ALA A 511 27.12 24.17 -21.69
C ALA A 511 26.92 22.82 -22.40
N GLY A 512 25.69 22.53 -22.91
CA GLY A 512 25.36 21.28 -23.59
C GLY A 512 25.34 20.08 -22.63
N LYS A 513 25.15 20.30 -21.32
CA LYS A 513 25.07 19.27 -20.30
C LYS A 513 23.62 19.04 -19.85
N ASN A 514 23.32 17.81 -19.44
CA ASN A 514 22.03 17.42 -18.93
C ASN A 514 22.09 17.13 -17.41
N ALA A 515 20.95 17.25 -16.74
CA ALA A 515 20.80 16.88 -15.34
C ALA A 515 19.46 16.15 -15.14
N VAL A 516 19.39 15.29 -14.14
CA VAL A 516 18.18 14.54 -13.79
C VAL A 516 17.49 15.18 -12.59
N ILE A 517 16.16 15.09 -12.54
CA ILE A 517 15.33 15.63 -11.44
C ILE A 517 15.18 14.57 -10.37
N LEU A 518 15.60 14.89 -9.16
CA LEU A 518 15.53 14.05 -7.96
C LEU A 518 14.86 14.85 -6.84
N SER A 519 13.53 14.92 -6.86
CA SER A 519 12.74 15.79 -5.97
C SER A 519 12.22 15.10 -4.71
N HIS A 520 12.33 13.77 -4.61
CA HIS A 520 11.81 13.00 -3.48
C HIS A 520 12.86 12.80 -2.40
N ASN A 521 12.46 12.81 -1.13
CA ASN A 521 13.35 12.59 0.01
C ASN A 521 14.14 11.26 -0.05
N ILE A 522 13.58 10.23 -0.70
CA ILE A 522 14.24 8.94 -0.88
C ILE A 522 15.43 9.01 -1.85
N ASP A 523 15.45 10.01 -2.74
CA ASP A 523 16.42 10.07 -3.84
C ASP A 523 17.87 10.14 -3.37
N THR A 524 18.16 10.92 -2.32
CA THR A 524 19.51 11.03 -1.76
C THR A 524 20.05 9.69 -1.27
N THR A 525 19.21 8.93 -0.56
CA THR A 525 19.56 7.58 -0.09
C THR A 525 19.70 6.61 -1.26
N PHE A 526 18.84 6.75 -2.27
CA PHE A 526 18.85 5.88 -3.43
C PHE A 526 20.08 6.08 -4.32
N ILE A 527 20.49 7.32 -4.63
CA ILE A 527 21.71 7.57 -5.40
C ILE A 527 22.96 7.11 -4.66
N SER A 528 22.99 7.26 -3.34
CA SER A 528 24.10 6.72 -2.52
C SER A 528 24.16 5.19 -2.60
N HIS A 529 23.01 4.51 -2.64
CA HIS A 529 22.93 3.06 -2.86
C HIS A 529 23.45 2.65 -4.26
N LEU A 530 23.14 3.43 -5.31
CA LEU A 530 23.65 3.19 -6.66
C LEU A 530 25.17 3.36 -6.75
N GLU A 531 25.73 4.40 -6.14
CA GLU A 531 27.17 4.65 -6.09
C GLU A 531 27.95 3.58 -5.31
N GLN A 532 27.34 3.00 -4.27
CA GLN A 532 27.92 1.86 -3.55
C GLN A 532 27.97 0.59 -4.39
N LYS A 533 26.94 0.37 -5.24
CA LYS A 533 26.88 -0.77 -6.14
C LYS A 533 27.78 -0.63 -7.35
N ASP A 534 27.83 0.56 -7.94
CA ASP A 534 28.65 0.88 -9.10
C ASP A 534 29.62 2.01 -8.76
N GLN A 535 30.86 1.66 -8.41
CA GLN A 535 31.91 2.62 -8.03
C GLN A 535 32.42 3.45 -9.21
N THR A 536 31.97 3.17 -10.43
CA THR A 536 32.35 3.93 -11.65
C THR A 536 31.49 5.17 -11.87
N ILE A 537 30.42 5.35 -11.11
CA ILE A 537 29.51 6.50 -11.19
C ILE A 537 29.54 7.33 -9.91
N GLN A 538 29.17 8.59 -10.05
CA GLN A 538 28.88 9.47 -8.93
C GLN A 538 27.76 10.44 -9.31
N PHE A 539 26.91 10.78 -8.35
CA PHE A 539 25.90 11.80 -8.52
C PHE A 539 26.36 13.11 -7.88
N LYS A 540 26.20 14.20 -8.61
CA LYS A 540 26.57 15.54 -8.13
C LYS A 540 25.45 16.53 -8.42
N ARG A 541 25.04 17.28 -7.40
CA ARG A 541 24.03 18.30 -7.58
C ARG A 541 24.59 19.46 -8.40
N ILE A 542 23.76 20.06 -9.26
CA ILE A 542 24.21 21.09 -10.23
C ILE A 542 24.78 22.35 -9.55
N ASP A 543 24.47 22.60 -8.29
CA ASP A 543 24.98 23.72 -7.49
C ASP A 543 26.06 23.30 -6.46
N ALA A 544 26.61 22.09 -6.58
CA ALA A 544 27.59 21.60 -5.63
C ALA A 544 29.01 22.23 -5.83
N ASP A 545 29.34 22.53 -7.07
CA ASP A 545 30.62 23.18 -7.41
C ASP A 545 30.59 23.73 -8.83
N VAL A 546 31.51 24.61 -9.16
CA VAL A 546 31.71 25.08 -10.55
C VAL A 546 32.48 24.02 -11.32
N THR A 547 31.79 23.32 -12.21
CA THR A 547 32.43 22.31 -13.05
C THR A 547 33.29 22.96 -14.13
N GLU A 548 34.33 22.26 -14.62
CA GLU A 548 35.23 22.77 -15.66
C GLU A 548 34.46 23.16 -16.94
N GLU A 549 33.33 22.47 -17.21
CA GLU A 549 32.48 22.74 -18.36
C GLU A 549 31.78 24.11 -18.31
N LEU A 550 31.56 24.64 -17.10
CA LEU A 550 30.96 25.97 -16.87
C LEU A 550 32.00 27.10 -16.88
N LYS A 551 33.30 26.78 -16.76
CA LYS A 551 34.36 27.76 -16.80
C LYS A 551 34.67 28.24 -18.20
N GLY A 552 34.91 29.51 -18.35
CA GLY A 552 35.41 30.14 -19.55
C GLY A 552 36.94 30.00 -19.71
N GLU A 553 37.49 30.54 -20.78
CA GLU A 553 38.94 30.56 -21.00
C GLU A 553 39.63 31.54 -20.07
N GLY A 554 40.72 31.11 -19.41
CA GLY A 554 41.56 31.92 -18.52
C GLY A 554 41.11 31.86 -17.05
N ALA A 555 42.07 31.70 -16.16
CA ALA A 555 41.85 31.74 -14.71
C ALA A 555 41.71 33.20 -14.24
N ALA A 556 40.89 33.41 -13.19
CA ALA A 556 40.87 34.73 -12.52
C ALA A 556 42.25 35.07 -11.93
N ASP A 557 42.67 36.33 -12.08
CA ASP A 557 43.92 36.80 -11.48
C ASP A 557 43.87 36.72 -9.94
N GLU A 558 44.93 36.16 -9.32
CA GLU A 558 44.97 35.97 -7.87
C GLU A 558 44.76 37.27 -7.06
N ASN A 559 45.25 38.43 -7.62
CA ASN A 559 45.05 39.70 -6.95
C ASN A 559 43.59 40.14 -6.99
N THR A 560 42.92 39.96 -8.13
CA THR A 560 41.50 40.24 -8.27
C THR A 560 40.66 39.36 -7.35
N ALA A 561 40.98 38.07 -7.22
CA ALA A 561 40.31 37.15 -6.32
C ALA A 561 40.44 37.56 -4.84
N LYS A 562 41.65 37.94 -4.41
CA LYS A 562 41.86 38.45 -3.03
C LYS A 562 41.09 39.73 -2.77
N THR A 563 41.15 40.68 -3.70
CA THR A 563 40.49 41.98 -3.61
C THR A 563 38.97 41.80 -3.46
N LEU A 564 38.33 40.96 -4.30
CA LEU A 564 36.92 40.68 -4.23
C LEU A 564 36.53 39.96 -2.93
N THR A 565 37.36 39.03 -2.46
CA THR A 565 37.15 38.34 -1.19
C THR A 565 37.12 39.32 -0.01
N GLU A 566 38.09 40.20 0.09
CA GLU A 566 38.15 41.18 1.16
C GLU A 566 37.00 42.19 1.07
N LEU A 567 36.62 42.61 -0.14
CA LEU A 567 35.55 43.54 -0.39
C LEU A 567 34.20 42.97 0.05
N PHE A 568 33.87 41.71 -0.33
CA PHE A 568 32.62 41.06 0.04
C PHE A 568 32.55 40.77 1.54
N ARG A 569 33.62 40.21 2.15
CA ARG A 569 33.71 39.99 3.60
C ARG A 569 33.46 41.25 4.40
N LYS A 570 34.08 42.35 4.01
CA LYS A 570 33.94 43.66 4.67
C LYS A 570 32.51 44.21 4.56
N ASN A 571 31.93 44.22 3.36
CA ASN A 571 30.63 44.84 3.12
C ASN A 571 29.46 44.00 3.61
N LEU A 572 29.62 42.69 3.69
CA LEU A 572 28.60 41.75 4.23
C LEU A 572 28.74 41.54 5.75
N ASN A 573 29.79 42.01 6.38
CA ASN A 573 30.19 41.73 7.77
C ASN A 573 30.31 40.21 8.06
N MET A 574 30.81 39.42 7.08
CA MET A 574 30.94 37.97 7.14
C MET A 574 32.42 37.57 7.00
N GLU A 575 33.18 37.60 8.09
CA GLU A 575 34.64 37.32 8.08
C GLU A 575 34.99 35.91 7.58
N LYS A 576 34.09 34.95 7.80
CA LYS A 576 34.29 33.54 7.44
C LYS A 576 33.73 33.16 6.06
N LEU A 577 33.13 34.11 5.31
CA LEU A 577 32.56 33.82 4.00
C LEU A 577 33.65 33.33 3.05
N GLU A 578 33.48 32.16 2.47
CA GLU A 578 34.33 31.70 1.37
C GLU A 578 33.88 32.36 0.06
N VAL A 579 34.85 33.00 -0.62
CA VAL A 579 34.60 33.67 -1.91
C VAL A 579 35.59 33.13 -2.91
N LYS A 580 35.10 32.65 -4.05
CA LYS A 580 35.93 32.26 -5.19
C LYS A 580 35.63 33.18 -6.37
N ALA A 581 36.65 33.58 -7.05
CA ALA A 581 36.54 34.34 -8.31
C ALA A 581 36.82 33.38 -9.49
N GLU A 582 35.83 33.19 -10.34
CA GLU A 582 35.93 32.28 -11.47
C GLU A 582 35.51 33.00 -12.77
N ASN A 583 36.08 32.58 -13.87
CA ASN A 583 35.64 33.03 -15.18
C ASN A 583 34.55 32.06 -15.70
N LEU A 584 33.29 32.49 -15.77
CA LEU A 584 32.20 31.64 -16.25
C LEU A 584 31.91 31.92 -17.73
N LYS A 585 31.55 30.87 -18.48
CA LYS A 585 31.13 30.99 -19.89
C LYS A 585 29.89 31.87 -20.06
N ASN A 586 28.94 31.78 -19.12
CA ASN A 586 27.78 32.65 -19.12
C ASN A 586 28.07 33.98 -18.47
N GLU A 587 28.25 35.01 -19.29
CA GLU A 587 28.57 36.37 -18.82
C GLU A 587 27.38 37.07 -18.14
N SER A 588 26.14 36.53 -18.26
CA SER A 588 24.94 37.13 -17.63
C SER A 588 24.82 36.80 -16.14
N VAL A 589 25.52 35.79 -15.65
CA VAL A 589 25.54 35.39 -14.23
C VAL A 589 26.65 36.10 -13.51
N ALA A 590 26.28 36.99 -12.59
CA ALA A 590 27.27 37.78 -11.81
C ALA A 590 27.84 37.02 -10.61
N ALA A 591 26.99 36.25 -9.92
CA ALA A 591 27.33 35.50 -8.73
C ALA A 591 26.47 34.27 -8.57
N MET A 592 26.99 33.24 -7.93
CA MET A 592 26.25 32.02 -7.57
C MET A 592 26.76 31.49 -6.22
N MET A 593 25.91 30.71 -5.53
CA MET A 593 26.31 30.00 -4.31
C MET A 593 26.57 28.54 -4.63
N THR A 594 27.61 27.97 -4.02
CA THR A 594 27.88 26.53 -4.11
C THR A 594 28.04 25.94 -2.72
N LEU A 595 27.72 24.67 -2.57
CA LEU A 595 27.89 23.89 -1.35
C LEU A 595 28.38 22.50 -1.72
N SER A 596 29.45 22.01 -1.09
CA SER A 596 29.99 20.69 -1.44
C SER A 596 28.91 19.59 -1.33
N GLU A 597 29.00 18.59 -2.22
CA GLU A 597 28.04 17.46 -2.26
C GLU A 597 27.95 16.73 -0.91
N GLU A 598 29.08 16.52 -0.24
CA GLU A 598 29.12 15.86 1.08
C GLU A 598 28.35 16.64 2.14
N SER A 599 28.57 17.95 2.19
CA SER A 599 27.90 18.86 3.14
C SER A 599 26.39 18.88 2.88
N ARG A 600 26.00 18.86 1.62
CA ARG A 600 24.61 18.84 1.20
C ARG A 600 23.92 17.56 1.62
N ARG A 601 24.51 16.41 1.33
CA ARG A 601 23.96 15.11 1.74
C ARG A 601 23.84 14.98 3.26
N MET A 602 24.79 15.56 3.99
CA MET A 602 24.71 15.62 5.44
C MET A 602 23.52 16.47 5.91
N GLN A 603 23.27 17.63 5.29
CA GLN A 603 22.11 18.49 5.61
C GLN A 603 20.78 17.77 5.30
N ASP A 604 20.67 17.13 4.14
CA ASP A 604 19.49 16.38 3.73
C ASP A 604 19.22 15.23 4.71
N MET A 605 20.24 14.51 5.12
CA MET A 605 20.14 13.43 6.10
C MET A 605 19.67 13.95 7.48
N MET A 606 20.21 15.09 7.94
CA MET A 606 19.79 15.70 9.21
C MET A 606 18.31 16.14 9.19
N THR A 607 17.88 16.70 8.07
CA THR A 607 16.48 17.10 7.87
C THR A 607 15.55 15.88 7.90
N MET A 608 15.96 14.78 7.27
CA MET A 608 15.19 13.52 7.24
C MET A 608 15.05 12.88 8.63
N TYR A 609 16.08 12.93 9.46
CA TYR A 609 16.04 12.38 10.82
C TYR A 609 15.46 13.32 11.88
N ASN A 610 14.89 14.45 11.46
CA ASN A 610 14.25 15.43 12.38
C ASN A 610 15.19 15.89 13.52
N MET A 611 16.48 15.92 13.28
CA MET A 611 17.48 16.39 14.26
C MET A 611 17.48 17.93 14.31
N TYR A 612 16.28 18.52 14.53
CA TYR A 612 16.11 19.96 14.71
C TYR A 612 16.81 20.44 15.97
N GLY A 613 17.73 21.37 15.82
CA GLY A 613 18.42 22.04 16.93
C GLY A 613 19.94 21.99 16.88
N MET A 614 20.54 21.28 15.93
CA MET A 614 21.97 21.36 15.68
C MET A 614 22.25 22.33 14.55
N ASP A 615 23.16 23.26 14.78
CA ASP A 615 23.62 24.22 13.75
C ASP A 615 24.30 23.46 12.60
N PRO A 616 23.77 23.51 11.35
CA PRO A 616 24.43 22.90 10.19
C PRO A 616 25.89 23.32 10.02
N GLY A 617 26.26 24.53 10.47
CA GLY A 617 27.63 25.05 10.46
C GLY A 617 28.59 24.29 11.39
N MET A 618 28.10 23.49 12.35
CA MET A 618 28.96 22.67 13.23
C MET A 618 29.63 21.50 12.48
N PHE A 619 29.13 21.12 11.30
CA PHE A 619 29.61 19.95 10.55
C PHE A 619 30.36 20.30 9.25
N GLY A 620 30.85 21.53 9.15
CA GLY A 620 31.90 21.90 8.18
C GLY A 620 31.44 22.23 6.76
N GLY A 621 30.15 22.40 6.51
CA GLY A 621 29.65 22.82 5.21
C GLY A 621 29.68 24.35 5.07
N GLN A 622 30.77 24.93 4.62
CA GLN A 622 30.76 26.35 4.27
C GLN A 622 30.23 26.56 2.86
N GLU A 623 29.15 27.38 2.76
CA GLU A 623 28.67 27.90 1.49
C GLU A 623 29.73 28.77 0.87
N THR A 624 30.03 28.58 -0.41
CA THR A 624 31.03 29.37 -1.15
C THR A 624 30.32 30.29 -2.14
N LEU A 625 30.57 31.59 -2.03
CA LEU A 625 30.14 32.58 -3.00
C LEU A 625 31.10 32.56 -4.19
N VAL A 626 30.62 32.19 -5.36
CA VAL A 626 31.39 32.25 -6.61
C VAL A 626 31.01 33.52 -7.36
N LEU A 627 32.00 34.33 -7.66
CA LEU A 627 31.88 35.60 -8.39
C LEU A 627 32.42 35.42 -9.81
N ASN A 628 31.63 35.79 -10.80
CA ASN A 628 32.02 35.73 -12.21
C ASN A 628 32.83 36.99 -12.60
N VAL A 629 34.13 36.83 -12.76
CA VAL A 629 35.00 37.95 -13.13
C VAL A 629 34.78 38.51 -14.53
N SER A 630 34.03 37.78 -15.39
CA SER A 630 33.65 38.27 -16.70
C SER A 630 32.46 39.22 -16.65
N HIS A 631 31.65 39.19 -15.60
CA HIS A 631 30.44 39.98 -15.47
C HIS A 631 30.77 41.47 -15.21
N PRO A 632 30.09 42.42 -15.90
CA PRO A 632 30.40 43.86 -15.77
C PRO A 632 30.30 44.40 -14.35
N LEU A 633 29.35 43.95 -13.53
CA LEU A 633 29.23 44.43 -12.13
C LEU A 633 30.38 43.93 -11.24
N VAL A 634 30.88 42.71 -11.48
CA VAL A 634 32.03 42.17 -10.72
C VAL A 634 33.33 42.88 -11.13
N LYS A 635 33.51 43.15 -12.44
CA LYS A 635 34.61 43.97 -12.91
C LYS A 635 34.59 45.35 -12.29
N TYR A 636 33.43 46.03 -12.29
CA TYR A 636 33.26 47.33 -11.67
C TYR A 636 33.66 47.33 -10.20
N LEU A 637 33.25 46.32 -9.42
CA LEU A 637 33.60 46.17 -8.00
C LEU A 637 35.11 45.96 -7.78
N ALA A 638 35.77 45.18 -8.65
CA ALA A 638 37.20 44.97 -8.59
C ALA A 638 38.01 46.27 -8.80
N GLU A 639 37.54 47.13 -9.72
CA GLU A 639 38.17 48.39 -10.09
C GLU A 639 37.80 49.55 -9.15
N ASN A 640 36.63 49.55 -8.52
CA ASN A 640 36.06 50.66 -7.75
C ASN A 640 35.66 50.26 -6.31
N GLN A 641 36.63 49.75 -5.54
CA GLN A 641 36.42 49.20 -4.18
C GLN A 641 35.85 50.22 -3.17
N GLU A 642 36.18 51.49 -3.33
CA GLU A 642 35.77 52.59 -2.46
C GLU A 642 34.51 53.31 -2.94
N SER A 643 33.84 52.79 -3.96
CA SER A 643 32.57 53.38 -4.47
C SER A 643 31.51 53.40 -3.39
N GLU A 644 30.76 54.53 -3.30
CA GLU A 644 29.59 54.65 -2.41
C GLU A 644 28.51 53.56 -2.65
N HIS A 645 28.50 52.97 -3.84
CA HIS A 645 27.56 51.89 -4.20
C HIS A 645 28.10 50.48 -3.96
N ALA A 646 29.40 50.33 -3.63
CA ALA A 646 30.02 49.02 -3.50
C ALA A 646 29.32 48.12 -2.47
N ALA A 647 28.93 48.63 -1.31
CA ALA A 647 28.24 47.90 -0.29
C ALA A 647 26.87 47.40 -0.75
N VAL A 648 26.10 48.25 -1.45
CA VAL A 648 24.76 47.89 -1.96
C VAL A 648 24.85 46.84 -3.06
N ILE A 649 25.83 46.95 -3.95
CA ILE A 649 26.03 45.96 -5.04
C ILE A 649 26.50 44.62 -4.47
N CYS A 650 27.44 44.59 -3.52
CA CYS A 650 27.89 43.37 -2.86
C CYS A 650 26.76 42.63 -2.19
N GLN A 651 25.91 43.33 -1.41
CA GLN A 651 24.78 42.74 -0.73
C GLN A 651 23.71 42.25 -1.72
N GLN A 652 23.47 43.01 -2.80
CA GLN A 652 22.51 42.62 -3.82
C GLN A 652 22.93 41.36 -4.57
N LEU A 653 24.21 41.28 -4.96
CA LEU A 653 24.76 40.10 -5.65
C LEU A 653 24.78 38.88 -4.74
N TYR A 654 25.08 39.07 -3.46
CA TYR A 654 25.01 37.98 -2.48
C TYR A 654 23.59 37.44 -2.34
N ASP A 655 22.59 38.32 -2.15
CA ASP A 655 21.21 37.89 -1.96
C ASP A 655 20.61 37.28 -3.23
N LEU A 656 20.97 37.76 -4.43
CA LEU A 656 20.59 37.16 -5.69
C LEU A 656 21.15 35.75 -5.86
N ALA A 657 22.43 35.55 -5.48
CA ALA A 657 23.08 34.25 -5.47
C ALA A 657 22.39 33.30 -4.45
N MET A 658 22.04 33.82 -3.27
CA MET A 658 21.32 33.06 -2.23
C MET A 658 19.93 32.65 -2.68
N LEU A 659 19.15 33.52 -3.34
CA LEU A 659 17.80 33.22 -3.86
C LEU A 659 17.79 32.05 -4.84
N SER A 660 18.85 31.91 -5.64
CA SER A 660 19.00 30.78 -6.57
C SER A 660 19.43 29.49 -5.88
N HIS A 661 19.88 29.57 -4.61
CA HIS A 661 20.42 28.46 -3.84
C HIS A 661 19.44 27.95 -2.78
N LYS A 662 18.84 28.87 -2.00
CA LYS A 662 17.85 28.56 -0.96
C LYS A 662 16.86 29.71 -0.76
N GLN A 663 15.75 29.44 -0.11
CA GLN A 663 14.80 30.49 0.26
C GLN A 663 15.41 31.44 1.30
N LEU A 664 15.25 32.73 1.08
CA LEU A 664 15.58 33.73 2.07
C LEU A 664 14.59 33.68 3.24
N SER A 665 15.06 33.96 4.44
CA SER A 665 14.16 34.15 5.59
C SER A 665 13.25 35.36 5.36
N PRO A 666 12.09 35.47 6.03
CA PRO A 666 11.19 36.61 5.89
C PRO A 666 11.85 37.98 6.09
N ASP A 667 12.80 38.07 7.03
CA ASP A 667 13.53 39.29 7.33
C ASP A 667 14.55 39.65 6.22
N GLU A 668 15.26 38.62 5.71
CA GLU A 668 16.19 38.79 4.58
C GLU A 668 15.44 39.19 3.31
N MET A 669 14.31 38.56 3.03
CA MET A 669 13.46 38.90 1.89
C MET A 669 12.97 40.34 1.98
N THR A 670 12.55 40.80 3.16
CA THR A 670 12.10 42.19 3.37
C THR A 670 13.23 43.17 3.05
N LYS A 671 14.44 42.91 3.56
CA LYS A 671 15.63 43.75 3.30
C LYS A 671 16.01 43.74 1.82
N PHE A 672 15.93 42.56 1.16
CA PHE A 672 16.21 42.41 -0.26
C PHE A 672 15.25 43.24 -1.12
N VAL A 673 13.95 43.21 -0.83
CA VAL A 673 12.93 43.98 -1.56
C VAL A 673 13.15 45.49 -1.34
N GLN A 674 13.42 45.91 -0.09
CA GLN A 674 13.68 47.32 0.21
C GLN A 674 14.89 47.83 -0.56
N ARG A 675 16.03 47.11 -0.53
CA ARG A 675 17.24 47.47 -1.25
C ARG A 675 17.04 47.48 -2.75
N SER A 676 16.30 46.49 -3.29
CA SER A 676 15.97 46.47 -4.72
C SER A 676 15.20 47.71 -5.15
N ASN A 677 14.25 48.19 -4.33
CA ASN A 677 13.55 49.45 -4.59
C ASN A 677 14.51 50.67 -4.51
N GLU A 678 15.43 50.69 -3.57
CA GLU A 678 16.45 51.76 -3.50
C GLU A 678 17.33 51.82 -4.74
N ILE A 679 17.78 50.66 -5.24
CA ILE A 679 18.54 50.56 -6.50
C ILE A 679 17.73 51.09 -7.69
N LEU A 680 16.44 50.70 -7.80
CA LEU A 680 15.58 51.20 -8.86
C LEU A 680 15.38 52.73 -8.78
N MET A 681 15.31 53.31 -7.58
CA MET A 681 15.21 54.74 -7.40
C MET A 681 16.47 55.48 -7.86
N LEU A 682 17.67 54.84 -7.80
CA LEU A 682 18.89 55.45 -8.35
C LEU A 682 18.85 55.62 -9.89
N LEU A 683 18.09 54.72 -10.59
CA LEU A 683 17.92 54.79 -12.05
C LEU A 683 16.92 55.89 -12.46
N THR A 684 16.19 56.48 -11.53
CA THR A 684 15.21 57.56 -11.79
C THR A 684 15.78 58.95 -11.52
N LYS A 685 16.97 59.02 -10.97
CA LYS A 685 17.73 60.24 -10.75
C LYS A 685 18.74 60.47 -11.87
#